data_9a9b22e485164004653da28f4fd91526
#
_entry.id   9a9b22e485164004653da28f4fd91526
#
_cell.length_a   1.000
_cell.length_b   1.000
_cell.length_c   1.000
_cell.angle_alpha   90.00
_cell.angle_beta   90.00
_cell.angle_gamma   90.00
#
_symmetry.space_group_name_H-M   'P 1'
#
loop_
_entity.id
_entity.type
_entity.pdbx_description
1 polymer ?
#
loop_
_entity_poly.entity_id
_entity_poly.type
_entity_poly.pdbx_seq_one_letter_code
_entity_poly.pdbx_strand_id
1 'polypeptide(L)'
;MDNKLRNTIFVLFLCLSFSVRAQLKDYPIQGVTFTQVKLDDKFWLPRIETNHKVTIPASFARCEETGRVKNFDMAAAKSGKFCTVYPFDDTDIYKTIEGASFSLSLYPDKKLSQYIDTLIMKVAAAQEPDGYLYTARTINPSAPHEWAGPERWILERDKSHELYNSGHLYEAAVAHFLATGQRNLLDIAIRNADLVCSVFGPGSDKRHVAPGHQVVEMGLVKMYRITGKKEYLATAKYFLEQRGHHPYDAKSNNPWMNGSYWQDHKPVVDQDEAIGHAVRAGYQYAAMADVAALTGDEKFLKAIDAIWNNVVSKKIYVQGGVGALGDGERFGDNYYLPNESAYNETCAAIANVYWNHRMFMLHGDSKYIDILEKSLYNGLISGVGMDGKSFFYTNVLEVKNSSHDQHQESSRSGWFTCSCCPTNITRLIPSVPGYMYAQQGDKLYVNLFASSKSKVTINKKNVEVIQSNNYPWDGDLKFSINPASSLPFSLMIRIPGWAQQQAIPSDLYTFSNPSSSKASLTLNGKPVEYKIEKGYAVLTRTWKKGDVVSVNLPMDVQRVVANANVKDDAGRVAIQRGPLVYCAEWPDNSGRTANIILPQGIALKPELKKDLLNGVVVLTGDAAAVTVDALGTTISTVKQPIVAIPYYAWAHRGKGEMTVWFPEKVTSVDLNSK
;
A
#
# COMPACT_ATOMS: atom_id res chain seq x y z
N MET A 1 49.51 -3.83 -80.40
CA MET A 1 49.36 -5.09 -79.66
C MET A 1 48.91 -4.73 -78.25
N ASP A 2 47.71 -5.14 -77.91
CA ASP A 2 46.93 -4.75 -76.77
C ASP A 2 47.47 -5.26 -75.42
N ASN A 3 47.31 -4.44 -74.43
CA ASN A 3 47.27 -4.92 -73.03
C ASN A 3 46.18 -4.15 -72.25
N LYS A 4 45.05 -4.84 -72.03
CA LYS A 4 43.95 -4.35 -71.21
C LYS A 4 44.28 -4.46 -69.72
N LEU A 5 44.35 -3.33 -69.04
CA LEU A 5 44.37 -3.27 -67.59
C LEU A 5 42.96 -3.48 -67.06
N ARG A 6 42.77 -4.53 -66.28
CA ARG A 6 41.52 -4.84 -65.55
C ARG A 6 41.65 -4.22 -64.14
N ASN A 7 40.93 -3.14 -63.91
CA ASN A 7 40.72 -2.60 -62.57
C ASN A 7 39.73 -3.42 -61.80
N THR A 8 40.17 -4.11 -60.76
CA THR A 8 39.32 -4.77 -59.79
C THR A 8 39.03 -3.81 -58.64
N ILE A 9 37.79 -3.30 -58.59
CA ILE A 9 37.31 -2.49 -57.48
C ILE A 9 36.91 -3.43 -56.32
N PHE A 10 37.63 -3.38 -55.22
CA PHE A 10 37.27 -4.04 -53.96
C PHE A 10 36.25 -3.14 -53.21
N VAL A 11 34.98 -3.52 -53.23
CA VAL A 11 33.95 -2.85 -52.41
C VAL A 11 34.02 -3.46 -51.03
N LEU A 12 34.57 -2.67 -50.07
CA LEU A 12 34.54 -3.02 -48.67
C LEU A 12 33.13 -2.75 -48.10
N PHE A 13 32.35 -3.79 -47.92
CA PHE A 13 31.09 -3.71 -47.15
C PHE A 13 31.42 -3.58 -45.66
N LEU A 14 31.39 -2.36 -45.13
CA LEU A 14 31.36 -2.12 -43.69
C LEU A 14 29.96 -2.51 -43.20
N CYS A 15 29.83 -3.72 -42.65
CA CYS A 15 28.68 -4.10 -41.84
C CYS A 15 28.72 -3.33 -40.53
N LEU A 16 28.10 -2.15 -40.51
CA LEU A 16 27.72 -1.47 -39.28
C LEU A 16 26.60 -2.32 -38.61
N SER A 17 27.02 -3.22 -37.73
CA SER A 17 26.10 -3.86 -36.78
C SER A 17 25.55 -2.79 -35.85
N PHE A 18 24.43 -2.18 -36.21
CA PHE A 18 23.58 -1.48 -35.25
C PHE A 18 23.10 -2.53 -34.23
N SER A 19 23.78 -2.58 -33.12
CA SER A 19 23.22 -3.22 -31.93
C SER A 19 21.99 -2.39 -31.55
N VAL A 20 20.82 -2.75 -32.06
CA VAL A 20 19.55 -2.32 -31.50
C VAL A 20 19.56 -2.87 -30.09
N ARG A 21 19.97 -2.06 -29.11
CA ARG A 21 19.66 -2.35 -27.72
C ARG A 21 18.13 -2.44 -27.68
N ALA A 22 17.59 -3.65 -27.60
CA ALA A 22 16.19 -3.86 -27.32
C ALA A 22 15.90 -3.04 -26.07
N GLN A 23 15.08 -2.00 -26.22
CA GLN A 23 14.63 -1.19 -25.10
C GLN A 23 13.94 -2.14 -24.16
N LEU A 24 14.49 -2.32 -22.95
CA LEU A 24 13.89 -3.19 -21.93
C LEU A 24 12.43 -2.76 -21.75
N LYS A 25 11.51 -3.69 -21.91
CA LYS A 25 10.12 -3.46 -21.55
C LYS A 25 10.07 -3.10 -20.07
N ASP A 26 9.24 -2.16 -19.69
CA ASP A 26 8.86 -1.85 -18.31
C ASP A 26 7.44 -1.27 -18.35
N TYR A 27 6.95 -0.77 -17.25
CA TYR A 27 5.63 -0.14 -17.18
C TYR A 27 5.44 0.90 -18.28
N PRO A 28 4.31 0.88 -19.01
CA PRO A 28 4.02 1.90 -20.03
C PRO A 28 3.83 3.29 -19.41
N ILE A 29 3.44 3.35 -18.14
CA ILE A 29 3.29 4.59 -17.37
C ILE A 29 4.33 4.60 -16.26
N GLN A 30 5.02 5.73 -16.10
CA GLN A 30 6.07 5.91 -15.10
C GLN A 30 5.60 6.87 -14.02
N GLY A 31 5.70 6.47 -12.76
CA GLY A 31 5.45 7.36 -11.63
C GLY A 31 6.46 8.52 -11.58
N VAL A 32 5.98 9.71 -11.22
CA VAL A 32 6.88 10.83 -10.88
C VAL A 32 7.46 10.56 -9.50
N THR A 33 8.79 10.63 -9.37
CA THR A 33 9.46 10.35 -8.11
C THR A 33 8.98 11.29 -7.00
N PHE A 34 8.76 10.78 -5.81
CA PHE A 34 8.28 11.57 -4.66
C PHE A 34 9.17 12.78 -4.34
N THR A 35 10.47 12.71 -4.63
CA THR A 35 11.41 13.82 -4.46
C THR A 35 11.18 15.00 -5.41
N GLN A 36 10.45 14.79 -6.50
CA GLN A 36 10.05 15.84 -7.45
C GLN A 36 8.74 16.53 -7.05
N VAL A 37 8.07 16.06 -5.98
CA VAL A 37 6.79 16.59 -5.50
C VAL A 37 6.98 17.18 -4.11
N LYS A 38 6.95 18.51 -4.01
CA LYS A 38 7.04 19.23 -2.75
C LYS A 38 5.64 19.55 -2.27
N LEU A 39 5.23 18.91 -1.18
CA LEU A 39 3.94 19.17 -0.55
C LEU A 39 3.91 20.54 0.17
N ASP A 40 2.72 21.14 0.18
CA ASP A 40 2.38 22.37 0.90
C ASP A 40 0.92 22.27 1.39
N ASP A 41 0.50 21.06 1.75
CA ASP A 41 -0.86 20.75 2.18
C ASP A 41 -0.97 20.63 3.70
N LYS A 42 -2.22 20.54 4.20
CA LYS A 42 -2.50 20.41 5.63
C LYS A 42 -2.84 18.98 6.05
N PHE A 43 -2.80 18.03 5.13
CA PHE A 43 -3.17 16.65 5.41
C PHE A 43 -1.96 15.71 5.39
N TRP A 44 -1.21 15.65 4.27
CA TRP A 44 -0.06 14.75 4.13
C TRP A 44 1.24 15.32 4.67
N LEU A 45 1.52 16.60 4.44
CA LEU A 45 2.77 17.23 4.92
C LEU A 45 2.97 17.05 6.44
N PRO A 46 1.96 17.33 7.32
CA PRO A 46 2.14 17.11 8.75
C PRO A 46 2.43 15.66 9.12
N ARG A 47 1.86 14.67 8.39
CA ARG A 47 2.11 13.25 8.62
C ARG A 47 3.51 12.83 8.20
N ILE A 48 4.01 13.34 7.08
CA ILE A 48 5.38 13.10 6.62
C ILE A 48 6.39 13.74 7.57
N GLU A 49 6.11 14.94 8.07
CA GLU A 49 6.94 15.59 9.09
C GLU A 49 6.94 14.84 10.42
N THR A 50 5.77 14.35 10.86
CA THR A 50 5.67 13.50 12.06
C THR A 50 6.44 12.19 11.85
N ASN A 51 6.35 11.58 10.66
CA ASN A 51 7.12 10.39 10.36
C ASN A 51 8.64 10.65 10.45
N HIS A 52 9.12 11.76 9.90
CA HIS A 52 10.53 12.17 9.99
C HIS A 52 10.97 12.43 11.43
N LYS A 53 10.21 13.26 12.18
CA LYS A 53 10.61 13.78 13.50
C LYS A 53 10.33 12.81 14.64
N VAL A 54 9.35 11.90 14.49
CA VAL A 54 8.85 11.05 15.59
C VAL A 54 8.88 9.57 15.21
N THR A 55 8.22 9.16 14.12
CA THR A 55 8.00 7.72 13.83
C THR A 55 9.32 7.00 13.53
N ILE A 56 10.18 7.57 12.69
CA ILE A 56 11.49 6.99 12.36
C ILE A 56 12.38 6.87 13.62
N PRO A 57 12.60 7.95 14.41
CA PRO A 57 13.38 7.83 15.63
C PRO A 57 12.79 6.84 16.65
N ALA A 58 11.45 6.81 16.82
CA ALA A 58 10.80 5.87 17.72
C ALA A 58 10.96 4.42 17.26
N SER A 59 10.84 4.15 15.96
CA SER A 59 11.04 2.80 15.39
C SER A 59 12.47 2.31 15.61
N PHE A 60 13.48 3.15 15.38
CA PHE A 60 14.87 2.80 15.68
C PHE A 60 15.11 2.56 17.17
N ALA A 61 14.58 3.43 18.05
CA ALA A 61 14.70 3.25 19.50
C ALA A 61 14.09 1.91 19.95
N ARG A 62 12.93 1.53 19.42
CA ARG A 62 12.31 0.22 19.67
C ARG A 62 13.16 -0.95 19.16
N CYS A 63 13.78 -0.81 17.98
CA CYS A 63 14.68 -1.83 17.46
C CYS A 63 15.92 -2.02 18.35
N GLU A 64 16.46 -0.96 18.94
CA GLU A 64 17.55 -1.04 19.93
C GLU A 64 17.08 -1.70 21.24
N GLU A 65 16.02 -1.17 21.84
CA GLU A 65 15.46 -1.62 23.12
C GLU A 65 15.06 -3.12 23.10
N THR A 66 14.54 -3.60 22.00
CA THR A 66 14.06 -5.00 21.85
C THR A 66 15.13 -5.97 21.38
N GLY A 67 16.37 -5.49 21.15
CA GLY A 67 17.51 -6.34 20.78
C GLY A 67 17.62 -6.69 19.30
N ARG A 68 16.78 -6.10 18.42
CA ARG A 68 16.87 -6.30 16.96
C ARG A 68 18.20 -5.84 16.41
N VAL A 69 18.72 -4.70 16.85
CA VAL A 69 20.05 -4.20 16.47
C VAL A 69 21.14 -5.07 17.06
N LYS A 70 21.00 -5.49 18.33
CA LYS A 70 21.96 -6.36 19.03
C LYS A 70 22.13 -7.74 18.33
N ASN A 71 21.08 -8.25 17.65
CA ASN A 71 21.19 -9.49 16.89
C ASN A 71 22.27 -9.41 15.81
N PHE A 72 22.46 -8.26 15.15
CA PHE A 72 23.53 -8.08 14.16
C PHE A 72 24.93 -8.11 14.82
N ASP A 73 25.10 -7.46 15.98
CA ASP A 73 26.38 -7.48 16.71
C ASP A 73 26.74 -8.92 17.12
N MET A 74 25.77 -9.69 17.60
CA MET A 74 25.98 -11.08 17.99
C MET A 74 26.23 -12.00 16.77
N ALA A 75 25.57 -11.75 15.65
CA ALA A 75 25.82 -12.47 14.41
C ALA A 75 27.24 -12.20 13.89
N ALA A 76 27.72 -10.96 13.96
CA ALA A 76 29.10 -10.60 13.63
C ALA A 76 30.11 -11.32 14.52
N ALA A 77 29.82 -11.43 15.83
CA ALA A 77 30.66 -12.13 16.80
C ALA A 77 30.51 -13.67 16.76
N LYS A 78 29.49 -14.19 16.03
CA LYS A 78 29.10 -15.63 16.02
C LYS A 78 28.94 -16.20 17.44
N SER A 79 28.36 -15.43 18.32
CA SER A 79 28.21 -15.77 19.74
C SER A 79 26.99 -15.09 20.38
N GLY A 80 26.45 -15.75 21.40
CA GLY A 80 25.30 -15.22 22.15
C GLY A 80 24.01 -15.99 21.85
N LYS A 81 22.88 -15.35 22.17
CA LYS A 81 21.55 -15.90 21.97
C LYS A 81 20.69 -14.88 21.22
N PHE A 82 19.96 -15.34 20.22
CA PHE A 82 19.01 -14.51 19.51
C PHE A 82 18.03 -13.80 20.48
N CYS A 83 17.87 -12.47 20.34
CA CYS A 83 17.21 -11.63 21.34
C CYS A 83 15.71 -11.56 21.21
N THR A 84 15.16 -11.76 20.02
CA THR A 84 13.75 -11.55 19.71
C THR A 84 13.00 -12.87 19.53
N VAL A 85 11.66 -12.78 19.36
CA VAL A 85 10.81 -13.98 19.25
C VAL A 85 10.79 -14.53 17.83
N TYR A 86 10.82 -13.64 16.82
CA TYR A 86 10.65 -14.04 15.44
C TYR A 86 11.95 -13.91 14.65
N PRO A 87 12.33 -14.95 13.88
CA PRO A 87 13.61 -14.96 13.16
C PRO A 87 13.65 -13.98 11.98
N PHE A 88 12.54 -13.35 11.66
CA PHE A 88 12.43 -12.35 10.61
C PHE A 88 12.48 -10.88 11.12
N ASP A 89 12.80 -10.68 12.39
CA ASP A 89 12.85 -9.35 13.01
C ASP A 89 14.02 -8.47 12.50
N ASP A 90 15.00 -9.05 11.78
CA ASP A 90 16.00 -8.29 11.00
C ASP A 90 15.32 -7.30 10.04
N THR A 91 14.14 -7.65 9.50
CA THR A 91 13.39 -6.83 8.56
C THR A 91 12.89 -5.51 9.15
N ASP A 92 12.71 -5.42 10.46
CA ASP A 92 12.29 -4.18 11.11
C ASP A 92 13.37 -3.11 11.00
N ILE A 93 14.66 -3.51 11.05
CA ILE A 93 15.79 -2.63 10.77
C ILE A 93 15.79 -2.21 9.29
N TYR A 94 15.64 -3.15 8.37
CA TYR A 94 15.66 -2.86 6.93
C TYR A 94 14.52 -1.93 6.52
N LYS A 95 13.28 -2.20 6.97
CA LYS A 95 12.12 -1.33 6.69
C LYS A 95 12.31 0.08 7.27
N THR A 96 12.87 0.19 8.48
CA THR A 96 13.13 1.49 9.09
C THR A 96 14.21 2.25 8.36
N ILE A 97 15.29 1.57 7.88
CA ILE A 97 16.31 2.18 7.01
C ILE A 97 15.71 2.63 5.69
N GLU A 98 14.81 1.85 5.06
CA GLU A 98 14.11 2.24 3.84
C GLU A 98 13.33 3.55 4.04
N GLY A 99 12.49 3.62 5.08
CA GLY A 99 11.73 4.83 5.41
C GLY A 99 12.59 6.03 5.75
N ALA A 100 13.66 5.82 6.53
CA ALA A 100 14.61 6.85 6.88
C ALA A 100 15.37 7.37 5.65
N SER A 101 15.72 6.50 4.70
CA SER A 101 16.36 6.87 3.44
C SER A 101 15.44 7.74 2.57
N PHE A 102 14.16 7.36 2.44
CA PHE A 102 13.17 8.21 1.76
C PHE A 102 13.00 9.55 2.46
N SER A 103 12.97 9.54 3.80
CA SER A 103 12.88 10.78 4.58
C SER A 103 14.08 11.69 4.38
N LEU A 104 15.31 11.16 4.33
CA LEU A 104 16.53 11.93 4.03
C LEU A 104 16.51 12.61 2.67
N SER A 105 15.82 12.03 1.68
CA SER A 105 15.63 12.65 0.36
C SER A 105 14.74 13.89 0.41
N LEU A 106 13.84 14.00 1.41
CA LEU A 106 12.94 15.14 1.63
C LEU A 106 13.53 16.14 2.62
N TYR A 107 14.13 15.62 3.69
CA TYR A 107 14.67 16.37 4.83
C TYR A 107 16.10 15.94 5.12
N PRO A 108 17.13 16.64 4.58
CA PRO A 108 18.52 16.31 4.89
C PRO A 108 18.79 16.41 6.39
N ASP A 109 19.17 15.28 7.02
CA ASP A 109 19.50 15.17 8.44
C ASP A 109 20.82 14.40 8.62
N LYS A 110 21.87 15.12 9.00
CA LYS A 110 23.20 14.55 9.18
C LYS A 110 23.26 13.52 10.31
N LYS A 111 22.52 13.72 11.41
CA LYS A 111 22.51 12.79 12.54
C LYS A 111 21.84 11.48 12.16
N LEU A 112 20.69 11.57 11.48
CA LEU A 112 19.98 10.39 10.98
C LEU A 112 20.85 9.63 9.95
N SER A 113 21.49 10.33 9.01
CA SER A 113 22.40 9.70 8.04
C SER A 113 23.55 8.95 8.72
N GLN A 114 24.23 9.57 9.69
CA GLN A 114 25.32 8.93 10.45
C GLN A 114 24.84 7.71 11.25
N TYR A 115 23.64 7.77 11.81
CA TYR A 115 23.06 6.63 12.52
C TYR A 115 22.76 5.46 11.58
N ILE A 116 22.20 5.74 10.40
CA ILE A 116 21.97 4.72 9.37
C ILE A 116 23.31 4.10 8.93
N ASP A 117 24.35 4.88 8.72
CA ASP A 117 25.69 4.38 8.38
C ASP A 117 26.22 3.43 9.47
N THR A 118 25.99 3.73 10.75
CA THR A 118 26.33 2.86 11.87
C THR A 118 25.58 1.53 11.82
N LEU A 119 24.28 1.55 11.51
CA LEU A 119 23.49 0.32 11.35
C LEU A 119 23.96 -0.49 10.15
N ILE A 120 24.26 0.16 9.03
CA ILE A 120 24.79 -0.51 7.83
C ILE A 120 26.13 -1.20 8.12
N MET A 121 27.01 -0.60 8.92
CA MET A 121 28.25 -1.27 9.35
C MET A 121 27.98 -2.53 10.18
N LYS A 122 26.98 -2.52 11.06
CA LYS A 122 26.57 -3.72 11.82
C LYS A 122 26.01 -4.81 10.90
N VAL A 123 25.15 -4.42 9.94
CA VAL A 123 24.63 -5.35 8.93
C VAL A 123 25.76 -5.96 8.10
N ALA A 124 26.73 -5.14 7.67
CA ALA A 124 27.90 -5.61 6.91
C ALA A 124 28.74 -6.61 7.71
N ALA A 125 28.96 -6.35 9.01
CA ALA A 125 29.73 -7.22 9.89
C ALA A 125 29.04 -8.57 10.15
N ALA A 126 27.71 -8.59 10.13
CA ALA A 126 26.91 -9.81 10.32
C ALA A 126 26.80 -10.67 9.04
N GLN A 127 27.14 -10.13 7.86
CA GLN A 127 27.08 -10.87 6.61
C GLN A 127 28.19 -11.92 6.52
N GLU A 128 27.83 -13.15 6.21
CA GLU A 128 28.81 -14.23 6.02
C GLU A 128 29.61 -14.06 4.71
N PRO A 129 30.80 -14.66 4.58
CA PRO A 129 31.70 -14.42 3.45
C PRO A 129 31.11 -14.70 2.07
N ASP A 130 30.16 -15.63 1.97
CA ASP A 130 29.45 -15.99 0.74
C ASP A 130 28.25 -15.10 0.43
N GLY A 131 27.94 -14.12 1.31
CA GLY A 131 26.82 -13.21 1.15
C GLY A 131 25.57 -13.58 1.95
N TYR A 132 25.54 -14.71 2.66
CA TYR A 132 24.42 -15.08 3.51
C TYR A 132 24.25 -14.07 4.66
N LEU A 133 23.00 -13.69 4.94
CA LEU A 133 22.69 -12.70 5.98
C LEU A 133 21.34 -13.03 6.61
N TYR A 134 21.38 -13.62 7.81
CA TYR A 134 20.20 -13.98 8.59
C TYR A 134 20.62 -14.22 10.03
N THR A 135 20.39 -13.22 10.92
CA THR A 135 20.97 -13.23 12.27
C THR A 135 20.48 -14.40 13.12
N ALA A 136 19.23 -14.83 12.96
CA ALA A 136 18.63 -15.94 13.69
C ALA A 136 19.35 -17.29 13.51
N ARG A 137 20.18 -17.41 12.48
CA ARG A 137 21.04 -18.57 12.25
C ARG A 137 22.52 -18.25 12.48
N THR A 138 23.00 -17.12 11.97
CA THR A 138 24.43 -16.77 11.99
C THR A 138 24.98 -16.59 13.40
N ILE A 139 24.18 -16.19 14.38
CA ILE A 139 24.56 -16.06 15.80
C ILE A 139 25.12 -17.37 16.35
N ASN A 140 24.44 -18.49 16.10
CA ASN A 140 24.86 -19.81 16.55
C ASN A 140 24.45 -20.89 15.52
N PRO A 141 25.24 -21.16 14.50
CA PRO A 141 24.90 -22.13 13.45
C PRO A 141 24.69 -23.55 13.96
N SER A 142 25.26 -23.91 15.12
CA SER A 142 25.13 -25.25 15.72
C SER A 142 23.81 -25.43 16.48
N ALA A 143 23.22 -24.32 16.95
CA ALA A 143 21.93 -24.28 17.62
C ALA A 143 21.16 -23.00 17.19
N PRO A 144 20.74 -22.93 15.92
CA PRO A 144 20.05 -21.76 15.38
C PRO A 144 18.67 -21.62 16.02
N HIS A 145 17.99 -20.50 15.74
CA HIS A 145 16.59 -20.35 16.09
C HIS A 145 15.75 -21.51 15.53
N GLU A 146 14.78 -22.00 16.31
CA GLU A 146 14.00 -23.20 15.95
C GLU A 146 13.31 -23.12 14.56
N TRP A 147 12.94 -21.91 14.13
CA TRP A 147 12.33 -21.67 12.81
C TRP A 147 13.35 -21.57 11.69
N ALA A 148 14.65 -21.37 12.00
CA ALA A 148 15.71 -21.33 10.99
C ALA A 148 16.10 -22.75 10.50
N GLY A 149 15.85 -23.78 11.32
CA GLY A 149 16.18 -25.16 11.00
C GLY A 149 17.69 -25.49 11.04
N PRO A 150 18.03 -26.77 10.87
CA PRO A 150 19.41 -27.24 10.99
C PRO A 150 20.31 -26.81 9.82
N GLU A 151 19.73 -26.52 8.65
CA GLU A 151 20.43 -26.08 7.45
C GLU A 151 19.84 -24.78 6.91
N ARG A 152 20.61 -24.00 6.17
CA ARG A 152 20.11 -22.81 5.46
C ARG A 152 19.00 -23.22 4.49
N TRP A 153 17.92 -22.42 4.44
CA TRP A 153 16.81 -22.54 3.50
C TRP A 153 15.92 -23.79 3.66
N ILE A 154 16.19 -24.65 4.66
CA ILE A 154 15.45 -25.93 4.80
C ILE A 154 13.98 -25.72 5.18
N LEU A 155 13.68 -24.67 5.95
CA LEU A 155 12.33 -24.32 6.39
C LEU A 155 11.78 -23.08 5.67
N GLU A 156 12.40 -22.69 4.53
CA GLU A 156 12.04 -21.42 3.85
C GLU A 156 10.59 -21.41 3.38
N ARG A 157 10.08 -22.50 2.85
CA ARG A 157 8.68 -22.61 2.44
C ARG A 157 7.70 -22.35 3.59
N ASP A 158 8.03 -22.85 4.79
CA ASP A 158 7.06 -22.92 5.88
C ASP A 158 7.20 -21.75 6.86
N LYS A 159 8.39 -21.48 7.39
CA LYS A 159 8.52 -20.56 8.53
C LYS A 159 9.85 -19.84 8.72
N SER A 160 10.95 -20.18 8.02
CA SER A 160 12.25 -19.54 8.31
C SER A 160 12.30 -18.08 7.88
N HIS A 161 11.60 -17.70 6.80
CA HIS A 161 11.56 -16.33 6.31
C HIS A 161 12.94 -15.77 5.91
N GLU A 162 13.89 -16.61 5.52
CA GLU A 162 15.23 -16.17 5.09
C GLU A 162 15.14 -15.27 3.85
N LEU A 163 14.30 -15.67 2.86
CA LEU A 163 14.06 -14.89 1.65
C LEU A 163 13.23 -13.63 1.92
N TYR A 164 12.35 -13.64 2.93
CA TYR A 164 11.63 -12.43 3.38
C TYR A 164 12.61 -11.39 3.94
N ASN A 165 13.60 -11.82 4.74
CA ASN A 165 14.67 -10.95 5.22
C ASN A 165 15.49 -10.38 4.05
N SER A 166 15.86 -11.23 3.08
CA SER A 166 16.57 -10.83 1.86
C SER A 166 15.78 -9.79 1.06
N GLY A 167 14.48 -10.01 0.88
CA GLY A 167 13.61 -9.09 0.14
C GLY A 167 13.57 -7.69 0.74
N HIS A 168 13.40 -7.56 2.06
CA HIS A 168 13.43 -6.27 2.74
C HIS A 168 14.81 -5.62 2.76
N LEU A 169 15.88 -6.40 2.81
CA LEU A 169 17.25 -5.89 2.60
C LEU A 169 17.37 -5.23 1.21
N TYR A 170 16.85 -5.87 0.16
CA TYR A 170 16.93 -5.34 -1.20
C TYR A 170 16.11 -4.05 -1.35
N GLU A 171 14.90 -4.02 -0.80
CA GLU A 171 14.06 -2.82 -0.77
C GLU A 171 14.79 -1.65 -0.10
N ALA A 172 15.35 -1.88 1.09
CA ALA A 172 16.10 -0.87 1.85
C ALA A 172 17.36 -0.41 1.11
N ALA A 173 18.10 -1.34 0.52
CA ALA A 173 19.36 -1.05 -0.17
C ALA A 173 19.16 -0.18 -1.41
N VAL A 174 18.12 -0.48 -2.20
CA VAL A 174 17.75 0.34 -3.36
C VAL A 174 17.28 1.73 -2.92
N ALA A 175 16.44 1.81 -1.89
CA ALA A 175 15.97 3.08 -1.35
C ALA A 175 17.13 3.94 -0.83
N HIS A 176 18.07 3.35 -0.09
CA HIS A 176 19.24 4.04 0.42
C HIS A 176 20.15 4.56 -0.71
N PHE A 177 20.41 3.72 -1.71
CA PHE A 177 21.20 4.13 -2.88
C PHE A 177 20.54 5.27 -3.66
N LEU A 178 19.24 5.20 -3.92
CA LEU A 178 18.51 6.26 -4.63
C LEU A 178 18.46 7.57 -3.84
N ALA A 179 18.41 7.49 -2.52
CA ALA A 179 18.33 8.64 -1.63
C ALA A 179 19.69 9.35 -1.47
N THR A 180 20.77 8.60 -1.36
CA THR A 180 22.08 9.09 -0.91
C THR A 180 23.17 8.98 -1.97
N GLY A 181 23.00 8.13 -2.97
CA GLY A 181 24.05 7.75 -3.92
C GLY A 181 25.10 6.80 -3.35
N GLN A 182 25.02 6.45 -2.04
CA GLN A 182 25.98 5.57 -1.38
C GLN A 182 25.68 4.11 -1.69
N ARG A 183 26.75 3.32 -1.91
CA ARG A 183 26.64 1.91 -2.27
C ARG A 183 26.82 0.94 -1.09
N ASN A 184 27.11 1.46 0.10
CA ASN A 184 27.46 0.64 1.26
C ASN A 184 26.42 -0.47 1.56
N LEU A 185 25.11 -0.14 1.63
CA LEU A 185 24.05 -1.14 1.81
C LEU A 185 23.75 -1.90 0.51
N LEU A 186 23.86 -1.24 -0.65
CA LEU A 186 23.62 -1.86 -1.95
C LEU A 186 24.63 -3.00 -2.23
N ASP A 187 25.90 -2.83 -1.89
CA ASP A 187 26.92 -3.86 -2.10
C ASP A 187 26.72 -5.08 -1.20
N ILE A 188 26.19 -4.90 0.02
CA ILE A 188 25.74 -5.99 0.91
C ILE A 188 24.58 -6.75 0.25
N ALA A 189 23.58 -6.02 -0.24
CA ALA A 189 22.42 -6.60 -0.91
C ALA A 189 22.79 -7.33 -2.21
N ILE A 190 23.76 -6.82 -2.99
CA ILE A 190 24.26 -7.48 -4.20
C ILE A 190 24.89 -8.83 -3.86
N ARG A 191 25.76 -8.91 -2.85
CA ARG A 191 26.36 -10.19 -2.44
C ARG A 191 25.29 -11.20 -1.99
N ASN A 192 24.28 -10.74 -1.25
CA ASN A 192 23.19 -11.61 -0.82
C ASN A 192 22.32 -12.05 -2.01
N ALA A 193 21.98 -11.15 -2.93
CA ALA A 193 21.18 -11.46 -4.11
C ALA A 193 21.92 -12.41 -5.07
N ASP A 194 23.23 -12.25 -5.23
CA ASP A 194 24.06 -13.16 -6.03
C ASP A 194 24.04 -14.57 -5.42
N LEU A 195 24.15 -14.69 -4.09
CA LEU A 195 24.00 -15.98 -3.40
C LEU A 195 22.60 -16.58 -3.61
N VAL A 196 21.53 -15.80 -3.40
CA VAL A 196 20.16 -16.28 -3.62
C VAL A 196 19.97 -16.78 -5.04
N CYS A 197 20.44 -16.06 -6.05
CA CYS A 197 20.37 -16.49 -7.45
C CYS A 197 21.24 -17.71 -7.76
N SER A 198 22.31 -17.95 -7.00
CA SER A 198 23.13 -19.17 -7.13
C SER A 198 22.46 -20.40 -6.53
N VAL A 199 21.68 -20.21 -5.46
CA VAL A 199 21.03 -21.30 -4.71
C VAL A 199 19.70 -21.72 -5.33
N PHE A 200 18.88 -20.76 -5.78
CA PHE A 200 17.52 -21.00 -6.28
C PHE A 200 17.42 -20.85 -7.78
N GLY A 201 16.62 -21.68 -8.41
CA GLY A 201 16.38 -21.64 -9.85
C GLY A 201 15.92 -22.96 -10.43
N PRO A 202 15.72 -23.04 -11.76
CA PRO A 202 15.24 -24.26 -12.41
C PRO A 202 16.31 -25.33 -12.67
N GLY A 203 17.60 -25.04 -12.40
CA GLY A 203 18.70 -25.99 -12.60
C GLY A 203 18.62 -27.18 -11.64
N SER A 204 19.04 -28.37 -12.08
CA SER A 204 19.02 -29.58 -11.25
C SER A 204 19.95 -29.54 -10.02
N ASP A 205 20.89 -28.61 -10.02
CA ASP A 205 21.82 -28.31 -8.93
C ASP A 205 21.29 -27.24 -7.94
N LYS A 206 20.09 -26.72 -8.19
CA LYS A 206 19.48 -25.65 -7.41
C LYS A 206 18.32 -26.13 -6.55
N ARG A 207 17.98 -25.32 -5.54
CA ARG A 207 16.80 -25.56 -4.71
C ARG A 207 15.52 -25.13 -5.44
N HIS A 208 14.51 -26.01 -5.41
CA HIS A 208 13.21 -25.81 -6.03
C HIS A 208 12.17 -25.47 -4.97
N VAL A 209 12.24 -24.25 -4.43
CA VAL A 209 11.37 -23.77 -3.35
C VAL A 209 10.86 -22.37 -3.70
N ALA A 210 9.57 -22.14 -3.50
CA ALA A 210 9.01 -20.78 -3.49
C ALA A 210 9.17 -20.16 -2.08
N PRO A 211 9.38 -18.83 -1.98
CA PRO A 211 9.47 -18.15 -0.69
C PRO A 211 8.21 -18.38 0.17
N GLY A 212 8.36 -18.73 1.44
CA GLY A 212 7.23 -18.87 2.35
C GLY A 212 6.49 -17.56 2.57
N HIS A 213 7.22 -16.46 2.68
CA HIS A 213 6.66 -15.11 2.67
C HIS A 213 7.23 -14.31 1.50
N GLN A 214 6.33 -13.85 0.64
CA GLN A 214 6.64 -13.03 -0.54
C GLN A 214 7.20 -11.65 -0.10
N VAL A 215 8.08 -11.12 -0.84
CA VAL A 215 8.67 -9.78 -0.96
C VAL A 215 10.00 -9.84 -1.71
N VAL A 216 10.70 -10.96 -1.66
CA VAL A 216 12.00 -11.11 -2.32
C VAL A 216 11.87 -10.91 -3.83
N GLU A 217 10.74 -11.28 -4.42
CA GLU A 217 10.44 -11.11 -5.84
C GLU A 217 10.41 -9.62 -6.21
N MET A 218 9.72 -8.78 -5.42
CA MET A 218 9.72 -7.32 -5.62
C MET A 218 11.10 -6.72 -5.41
N GLY A 219 11.79 -7.16 -4.36
CA GLY A 219 13.15 -6.72 -4.04
C GLY A 219 14.14 -7.04 -5.17
N LEU A 220 14.11 -8.27 -5.70
CA LEU A 220 14.95 -8.67 -6.83
C LEU A 220 14.65 -7.88 -8.09
N VAL A 221 13.38 -7.54 -8.36
CA VAL A 221 13.03 -6.67 -9.50
C VAL A 221 13.61 -5.26 -9.32
N LYS A 222 13.57 -4.69 -8.12
CA LYS A 222 14.22 -3.38 -7.84
C LYS A 222 15.74 -3.48 -8.01
N MET A 223 16.36 -4.55 -7.51
CA MET A 223 17.79 -4.82 -7.72
C MET A 223 18.14 -4.94 -9.20
N TYR A 224 17.30 -5.62 -10.00
CA TYR A 224 17.46 -5.68 -11.45
C TYR A 224 17.44 -4.30 -12.11
N ARG A 225 16.46 -3.45 -11.75
CA ARG A 225 16.35 -2.09 -12.32
C ARG A 225 17.58 -1.22 -12.01
N ILE A 226 18.21 -1.40 -10.86
CA ILE A 226 19.39 -0.62 -10.45
C ILE A 226 20.70 -1.18 -11.03
N THR A 227 20.84 -2.52 -11.08
CA THR A 227 22.11 -3.17 -11.43
C THR A 227 22.19 -3.63 -12.89
N GLY A 228 21.04 -3.88 -13.53
CA GLY A 228 20.95 -4.49 -14.86
C GLY A 228 21.24 -6.01 -14.87
N LYS A 229 21.48 -6.66 -13.72
CA LYS A 229 21.76 -8.09 -13.63
C LYS A 229 20.50 -8.90 -13.93
N LYS A 230 20.47 -9.57 -15.08
CA LYS A 230 19.31 -10.31 -15.59
C LYS A 230 18.91 -11.49 -14.69
N GLU A 231 19.85 -12.05 -13.97
CA GLU A 231 19.68 -13.14 -13.02
C GLU A 231 18.66 -12.77 -11.93
N TYR A 232 18.64 -11.52 -11.49
CA TYR A 232 17.68 -11.05 -10.48
C TYR A 232 16.24 -11.10 -10.97
N LEU A 233 15.99 -10.64 -12.20
CA LEU A 233 14.66 -10.74 -12.81
C LEU A 233 14.28 -12.19 -13.08
N ALA A 234 15.22 -13.00 -13.55
CA ALA A 234 15.00 -14.42 -13.82
C ALA A 234 14.64 -15.19 -12.53
N THR A 235 15.33 -14.90 -11.42
CA THR A 235 15.06 -15.55 -10.13
C THR A 235 13.74 -15.05 -9.53
N ALA A 236 13.40 -13.75 -9.66
CA ALA A 236 12.10 -13.24 -9.24
C ALA A 236 10.95 -13.94 -9.99
N LYS A 237 11.08 -14.09 -11.33
CA LYS A 237 10.12 -14.82 -12.15
C LYS A 237 10.02 -16.30 -11.75
N TYR A 238 11.18 -16.95 -11.53
CA TYR A 238 11.24 -18.33 -11.08
C TYR A 238 10.50 -18.57 -9.77
N PHE A 239 10.66 -17.71 -8.76
CA PHE A 239 9.94 -17.83 -7.49
C PHE A 239 8.41 -17.77 -7.66
N LEU A 240 7.94 -16.90 -8.53
CA LEU A 240 6.51 -16.84 -8.86
C LEU A 240 6.04 -18.10 -9.60
N GLU A 241 6.83 -18.59 -10.57
CA GLU A 241 6.50 -19.80 -11.35
C GLU A 241 6.60 -21.08 -10.52
N GLN A 242 7.43 -21.10 -9.46
CA GLN A 242 7.57 -22.24 -8.58
C GLN A 242 6.35 -22.46 -7.69
N ARG A 243 5.51 -21.43 -7.46
CA ARG A 243 4.27 -21.57 -6.69
C ARG A 243 3.25 -22.44 -7.40
N GLY A 244 2.53 -23.24 -6.62
CA GLY A 244 1.56 -24.19 -7.10
C GLY A 244 2.15 -25.52 -7.54
N HIS A 245 3.46 -25.73 -7.34
CA HIS A 245 4.15 -26.97 -7.72
C HIS A 245 4.63 -27.81 -6.53
N HIS A 246 4.38 -27.34 -5.30
CA HIS A 246 4.68 -28.14 -4.11
C HIS A 246 3.58 -29.18 -3.85
N PRO A 247 3.93 -30.35 -3.29
CA PRO A 247 2.95 -31.36 -2.93
C PRO A 247 2.15 -30.94 -1.69
N TYR A 248 0.89 -30.63 -1.88
CA TYR A 248 -0.09 -30.35 -0.81
C TYR A 248 -1.26 -31.33 -0.88
N ASP A 249 -1.97 -31.48 0.23
CA ASP A 249 -3.24 -32.21 0.27
C ASP A 249 -4.37 -31.29 -0.23
N ALA A 250 -4.60 -31.28 -1.54
CA ALA A 250 -5.63 -30.45 -2.16
C ALA A 250 -7.08 -30.76 -1.68
N LYS A 251 -7.29 -31.88 -0.98
CA LYS A 251 -8.60 -32.26 -0.40
C LYS A 251 -8.79 -31.73 1.01
N SER A 252 -7.72 -31.26 1.65
CA SER A 252 -7.80 -30.71 3.00
C SER A 252 -8.48 -29.33 2.99
N ASN A 253 -9.36 -29.10 3.96
CA ASN A 253 -9.92 -27.77 4.22
C ASN A 253 -8.98 -26.89 5.07
N ASN A 254 -7.87 -27.45 5.56
CA ASN A 254 -6.89 -26.71 6.31
C ASN A 254 -5.96 -25.92 5.35
N PRO A 255 -5.91 -24.58 5.42
CA PRO A 255 -5.16 -23.76 4.47
C PRO A 255 -3.64 -24.00 4.51
N TRP A 256 -3.10 -24.46 5.65
CA TRP A 256 -1.69 -24.86 5.74
C TRP A 256 -1.41 -26.22 5.09
N MET A 257 -2.39 -27.13 5.10
CA MET A 257 -2.25 -28.45 4.48
C MET A 257 -2.49 -28.43 2.97
N ASN A 258 -3.37 -27.54 2.48
CA ASN A 258 -3.70 -27.44 1.05
C ASN A 258 -2.88 -26.37 0.31
N GLY A 259 -1.96 -25.67 0.97
CA GLY A 259 -1.08 -24.66 0.38
C GLY A 259 -1.72 -23.29 0.17
N SER A 260 -3.01 -23.11 0.41
CA SER A 260 -3.69 -21.84 0.17
C SER A 260 -3.21 -20.72 1.09
N TYR A 261 -2.75 -21.04 2.31
CA TYR A 261 -2.17 -20.05 3.22
C TYR A 261 -1.03 -19.25 2.59
N TRP A 262 -0.17 -19.92 1.80
CA TRP A 262 0.98 -19.32 1.14
C TRP A 262 0.71 -18.90 -0.31
N GLN A 263 -0.54 -18.92 -0.81
CA GLN A 263 -0.90 -18.74 -2.22
C GLN A 263 -0.26 -19.79 -3.13
N ASP A 264 -0.01 -20.99 -2.62
CA ASP A 264 0.75 -22.07 -3.27
C ASP A 264 -0.14 -23.29 -3.66
N HIS A 265 -1.46 -23.10 -3.61
CA HIS A 265 -2.50 -24.12 -3.88
C HIS A 265 -2.66 -24.45 -5.37
N LYS A 266 -2.23 -23.54 -6.27
CA LYS A 266 -2.20 -23.72 -7.72
C LYS A 266 -1.20 -22.72 -8.35
N PRO A 267 -0.70 -23.00 -9.58
CA PRO A 267 0.20 -22.08 -10.28
C PRO A 267 -0.34 -20.65 -10.31
N VAL A 268 0.51 -19.66 -10.12
CA VAL A 268 0.08 -18.25 -10.00
C VAL A 268 -0.67 -17.75 -11.23
N VAL A 269 -0.34 -18.29 -12.42
CA VAL A 269 -1.00 -17.93 -13.69
C VAL A 269 -2.42 -18.49 -13.81
N ASP A 270 -2.79 -19.44 -12.97
CA ASP A 270 -4.11 -20.07 -12.91
C ASP A 270 -4.93 -19.56 -11.70
N GLN A 271 -4.37 -18.65 -10.90
CA GLN A 271 -5.07 -18.04 -9.77
C GLN A 271 -6.03 -16.95 -10.26
N ASP A 272 -7.24 -16.94 -9.72
CA ASP A 272 -8.33 -16.02 -10.06
C ASP A 272 -9.06 -15.47 -8.83
N GLU A 273 -8.63 -15.89 -7.65
CA GLU A 273 -9.19 -15.50 -6.35
C GLU A 273 -8.08 -15.15 -5.36
N ALA A 274 -8.31 -14.12 -4.55
CA ALA A 274 -7.42 -13.77 -3.43
C ALA A 274 -7.71 -14.66 -2.23
N ILE A 275 -6.75 -15.46 -1.81
CA ILE A 275 -6.85 -16.37 -0.68
C ILE A 275 -5.57 -16.38 0.15
N GLY A 276 -5.65 -16.97 1.35
CA GLY A 276 -4.51 -17.11 2.23
C GLY A 276 -4.11 -15.79 2.89
N HIS A 277 -2.91 -15.72 3.42
CA HIS A 277 -2.41 -14.57 4.16
C HIS A 277 -2.38 -13.30 3.30
N ALA A 278 -3.03 -12.24 3.75
CA ALA A 278 -3.34 -11.08 2.92
C ALA A 278 -2.10 -10.24 2.52
N VAL A 279 -1.09 -10.12 3.42
CA VAL A 279 0.14 -9.38 3.11
C VAL A 279 0.97 -10.13 2.07
N ARG A 280 1.15 -11.45 2.26
CA ARG A 280 1.86 -12.32 1.29
C ARG A 280 1.23 -12.21 -0.08
N ALA A 281 -0.10 -12.31 -0.15
CA ALA A 281 -0.87 -12.17 -1.38
C ALA A 281 -0.64 -10.82 -2.08
N GLY A 282 -0.77 -9.71 -1.35
CA GLY A 282 -0.57 -8.37 -1.92
C GLY A 282 0.84 -8.15 -2.46
N TYR A 283 1.86 -8.67 -1.78
CA TYR A 283 3.24 -8.62 -2.26
C TYR A 283 3.46 -9.51 -3.48
N GLN A 284 2.88 -10.72 -3.50
CA GLN A 284 2.90 -11.58 -4.69
C GLN A 284 2.28 -10.87 -5.90
N TYR A 285 1.08 -10.29 -5.75
CA TYR A 285 0.39 -9.63 -6.86
C TYR A 285 1.15 -8.40 -7.35
N ALA A 286 1.79 -7.66 -6.46
CA ALA A 286 2.68 -6.57 -6.82
C ALA A 286 3.91 -7.07 -7.61
N ALA A 287 4.52 -8.19 -7.19
CA ALA A 287 5.64 -8.81 -7.90
C ALA A 287 5.23 -9.37 -9.27
N MET A 288 4.03 -10.00 -9.38
CA MET A 288 3.49 -10.46 -10.66
C MET A 288 3.31 -9.30 -11.64
N ALA A 289 2.83 -8.13 -11.16
CA ALA A 289 2.72 -6.92 -11.97
C ALA A 289 4.09 -6.42 -12.45
N ASP A 290 5.11 -6.40 -11.57
CA ASP A 290 6.47 -6.02 -11.90
C ASP A 290 7.09 -6.95 -12.98
N VAL A 291 6.93 -8.27 -12.81
CA VAL A 291 7.45 -9.26 -13.76
C VAL A 291 6.69 -9.18 -15.09
N ALA A 292 5.36 -9.03 -15.06
CA ALA A 292 4.55 -8.85 -16.27
C ALA A 292 4.98 -7.62 -17.08
N ALA A 293 5.23 -6.49 -16.41
CA ALA A 293 5.70 -5.26 -17.05
C ALA A 293 7.05 -5.43 -17.76
N LEU A 294 7.99 -6.12 -17.12
CA LEU A 294 9.36 -6.28 -17.61
C LEU A 294 9.50 -7.39 -18.68
N THR A 295 8.69 -8.44 -18.58
CA THR A 295 8.77 -9.59 -19.49
C THR A 295 7.75 -9.54 -20.61
N GLY A 296 6.63 -8.84 -20.42
CA GLY A 296 5.46 -8.87 -21.31
C GLY A 296 4.68 -10.18 -21.21
N ASP A 297 4.77 -10.90 -20.09
CA ASP A 297 4.08 -12.17 -19.89
C ASP A 297 2.59 -11.95 -19.63
N GLU A 298 1.77 -12.18 -20.64
CA GLU A 298 0.32 -11.97 -20.61
C GLU A 298 -0.40 -12.92 -19.64
N LYS A 299 0.19 -14.07 -19.28
CA LYS A 299 -0.43 -15.00 -18.33
C LYS A 299 -0.44 -14.41 -16.92
N PHE A 300 0.67 -13.79 -16.50
CA PHE A 300 0.72 -13.07 -15.22
C PHE A 300 -0.29 -11.92 -15.22
N LEU A 301 -0.37 -11.16 -16.32
CA LEU A 301 -1.28 -10.03 -16.43
C LEU A 301 -2.74 -10.48 -16.30
N LYS A 302 -3.14 -11.54 -17.02
CA LYS A 302 -4.49 -12.09 -16.94
C LYS A 302 -4.85 -12.56 -15.53
N ALA A 303 -3.92 -13.24 -14.84
CA ALA A 303 -4.16 -13.73 -13.49
C ALA A 303 -4.33 -12.58 -12.48
N ILE A 304 -3.44 -11.57 -12.49
CA ILE A 304 -3.57 -10.43 -11.56
C ILE A 304 -4.81 -9.57 -11.84
N ASP A 305 -5.26 -9.46 -13.08
CA ASP A 305 -6.52 -8.79 -13.44
C ASP A 305 -7.74 -9.56 -12.88
N ALA A 306 -7.74 -10.88 -12.97
CA ALA A 306 -8.79 -11.72 -12.40
C ALA A 306 -8.84 -11.63 -10.88
N ILE A 307 -7.69 -11.73 -10.22
CA ILE A 307 -7.56 -11.61 -8.77
C ILE A 307 -7.98 -10.20 -8.30
N TRP A 308 -7.59 -9.15 -9.02
CA TRP A 308 -7.99 -7.79 -8.69
C TRP A 308 -9.51 -7.61 -8.73
N ASN A 309 -10.16 -8.14 -9.77
CA ASN A 309 -11.61 -8.14 -9.87
C ASN A 309 -12.27 -8.91 -8.73
N ASN A 310 -11.70 -10.05 -8.30
CA ASN A 310 -12.18 -10.80 -7.14
C ASN A 310 -12.10 -9.97 -5.85
N VAL A 311 -10.93 -9.36 -5.57
CA VAL A 311 -10.74 -8.54 -4.37
C VAL A 311 -11.74 -7.39 -4.35
N VAL A 312 -11.83 -6.62 -5.43
CA VAL A 312 -12.62 -5.38 -5.46
C VAL A 312 -14.13 -5.66 -5.49
N SER A 313 -14.55 -6.81 -6.02
CA SER A 313 -15.97 -7.17 -6.07
C SER A 313 -16.47 -7.99 -4.88
N LYS A 314 -15.57 -8.56 -4.04
CA LYS A 314 -16.01 -9.53 -3.04
C LYS A 314 -15.25 -9.52 -1.69
N LYS A 315 -14.05 -8.92 -1.62
CA LYS A 315 -13.16 -9.13 -0.47
C LYS A 315 -12.55 -7.87 0.16
N ILE A 316 -12.76 -6.69 -0.44
CA ILE A 316 -12.30 -5.42 0.11
C ILE A 316 -13.37 -4.82 1.02
N TYR A 317 -12.96 -4.25 2.12
CA TYR A 317 -13.83 -3.53 3.05
C TYR A 317 -14.12 -2.10 2.60
N VAL A 318 -15.19 -1.50 3.12
CA VAL A 318 -15.63 -0.16 2.74
C VAL A 318 -14.58 0.92 2.95
N GLN A 319 -13.70 0.75 3.95
CA GLN A 319 -12.57 1.65 4.23
C GLN A 319 -11.29 1.28 3.45
N GLY A 320 -11.35 0.30 2.54
CA GLY A 320 -10.23 -0.11 1.69
C GLY A 320 -9.25 -1.10 2.32
N GLY A 321 -9.57 -1.66 3.50
CA GLY A 321 -8.82 -2.75 4.12
C GLY A 321 -9.09 -4.08 3.44
N VAL A 322 -8.19 -5.04 3.63
CA VAL A 322 -8.30 -6.42 3.14
C VAL A 322 -7.82 -7.41 4.19
N GLY A 323 -8.35 -8.64 4.14
CA GLY A 323 -8.05 -9.69 5.12
C GLY A 323 -9.09 -9.74 6.24
N ALA A 324 -10.01 -10.72 6.20
CA ALA A 324 -11.14 -10.80 7.10
C ALA A 324 -10.85 -11.63 8.37
N LEU A 325 -9.95 -12.61 8.27
CA LEU A 325 -9.73 -13.64 9.28
C LEU A 325 -8.46 -13.37 10.09
N GLY A 326 -8.58 -13.35 11.43
CA GLY A 326 -7.43 -13.28 12.34
C GLY A 326 -6.59 -14.56 12.33
N ASP A 327 -7.24 -15.73 12.18
CA ASP A 327 -6.53 -16.99 12.04
C ASP A 327 -5.70 -17.02 10.75
N GLY A 328 -4.37 -16.91 10.90
CA GLY A 328 -3.40 -16.82 9.80
C GLY A 328 -3.49 -15.53 8.98
N GLU A 329 -4.08 -14.46 9.49
CA GLU A 329 -4.09 -13.13 8.86
C GLU A 329 -4.61 -13.15 7.41
N ARG A 330 -5.70 -13.92 7.17
CA ARG A 330 -6.11 -14.38 5.85
C ARG A 330 -7.29 -13.60 5.26
N PHE A 331 -7.39 -13.67 3.94
CA PHE A 331 -8.66 -13.43 3.26
C PHE A 331 -9.72 -14.43 3.74
N GLY A 332 -10.95 -13.98 3.92
CA GLY A 332 -12.12 -14.82 4.10
C GLY A 332 -12.69 -15.33 2.77
N ASP A 333 -13.78 -16.06 2.84
CA ASP A 333 -14.57 -16.45 1.68
C ASP A 333 -15.14 -15.21 0.96
N ASN A 334 -15.62 -15.38 -0.26
CA ASN A 334 -16.24 -14.29 -1.00
C ASN A 334 -17.43 -13.71 -0.24
N TYR A 335 -17.45 -12.39 -0.06
CA TYR A 335 -18.46 -11.63 0.70
C TYR A 335 -18.46 -11.86 2.23
N TYR A 336 -17.47 -12.58 2.77
CA TYR A 336 -17.30 -12.69 4.22
C TYR A 336 -16.48 -11.48 4.71
N LEU A 337 -17.18 -10.47 5.21
CA LEU A 337 -16.62 -9.17 5.61
C LEU A 337 -17.14 -8.76 7.01
N PRO A 338 -16.81 -9.52 8.08
CA PRO A 338 -17.25 -9.20 9.43
C PRO A 338 -16.70 -7.84 9.89
N ASN A 339 -17.46 -7.11 10.73
CA ASN A 339 -17.08 -5.78 11.18
C ASN A 339 -16.24 -5.79 12.45
N GLU A 340 -16.70 -6.49 13.49
CA GLU A 340 -16.05 -6.53 14.81
C GLU A 340 -14.79 -7.41 14.80
N SER A 341 -14.79 -8.52 14.07
CA SER A 341 -13.65 -9.43 13.92
C SER A 341 -12.82 -9.20 12.67
N ALA A 342 -13.05 -8.11 11.96
CA ALA A 342 -12.27 -7.73 10.78
C ALA A 342 -10.78 -7.64 11.12
N TYR A 343 -9.94 -8.48 10.51
CA TYR A 343 -8.52 -8.42 10.79
C TYR A 343 -7.89 -7.17 10.15
N ASN A 344 -8.09 -6.97 8.85
CA ASN A 344 -7.70 -5.74 8.12
C ASN A 344 -6.34 -5.21 8.56
N GLU A 345 -5.31 -6.04 8.42
CA GLU A 345 -3.96 -5.70 8.84
C GLU A 345 -3.44 -4.45 8.14
N THR A 346 -2.79 -3.58 8.90
CA THR A 346 -2.15 -2.36 8.36
C THR A 346 -1.15 -2.69 7.25
N CYS A 347 -0.37 -3.78 7.38
CA CYS A 347 0.56 -4.22 6.32
C CYS A 347 -0.18 -4.67 5.06
N ALA A 348 -1.36 -5.29 5.19
CA ALA A 348 -2.17 -5.69 4.04
C ALA A 348 -2.72 -4.47 3.27
N ALA A 349 -3.14 -3.43 3.98
CA ALA A 349 -3.54 -2.16 3.37
C ALA A 349 -2.37 -1.50 2.61
N ILE A 350 -1.14 -1.56 3.15
CA ILE A 350 0.07 -1.08 2.48
C ILE A 350 0.37 -1.90 1.21
N ALA A 351 0.31 -3.23 1.30
CA ALA A 351 0.51 -4.11 0.16
C ALA A 351 -0.52 -3.86 -0.95
N ASN A 352 -1.78 -3.58 -0.56
CA ASN A 352 -2.85 -3.20 -1.49
C ASN A 352 -2.54 -1.87 -2.22
N VAL A 353 -1.98 -0.87 -1.53
CA VAL A 353 -1.52 0.38 -2.16
C VAL A 353 -0.41 0.12 -3.18
N TYR A 354 0.60 -0.69 -2.83
CA TYR A 354 1.69 -1.04 -3.74
C TYR A 354 1.21 -1.77 -4.98
N TRP A 355 0.28 -2.71 -4.82
CA TRP A 355 -0.30 -3.46 -5.93
C TRP A 355 -1.15 -2.58 -6.83
N ASN A 356 -2.06 -1.78 -6.28
CA ASN A 356 -2.94 -0.91 -7.08
C ASN A 356 -2.16 0.17 -7.86
N HIS A 357 -1.07 0.71 -7.29
CA HIS A 357 -0.20 1.63 -8.02
C HIS A 357 0.44 0.95 -9.25
N ARG A 358 0.89 -0.31 -9.11
CA ARG A 358 1.46 -1.09 -10.22
C ARG A 358 0.42 -1.42 -11.29
N MET A 359 -0.80 -1.78 -10.88
CA MET A 359 -1.91 -2.00 -11.80
C MET A 359 -2.24 -0.73 -12.59
N PHE A 360 -2.24 0.44 -11.93
CA PHE A 360 -2.37 1.72 -12.63
C PHE A 360 -1.24 1.93 -13.65
N MET A 361 0.01 1.69 -13.28
CA MET A 361 1.15 1.86 -14.20
C MET A 361 1.08 0.91 -15.42
N LEU A 362 0.45 -0.25 -15.29
CA LEU A 362 0.17 -1.18 -16.40
C LEU A 362 -0.96 -0.68 -17.31
N HIS A 363 -2.08 -0.26 -16.75
CA HIS A 363 -3.34 -0.10 -17.46
C HIS A 363 -3.76 1.35 -17.74
N GLY A 364 -3.28 2.32 -16.93
CA GLY A 364 -3.66 3.73 -17.02
C GLY A 364 -5.12 4.02 -16.70
N ASP A 365 -5.77 3.16 -15.90
CA ASP A 365 -7.17 3.30 -15.51
C ASP A 365 -7.27 3.83 -14.07
N SER A 366 -8.11 4.85 -13.86
CA SER A 366 -8.29 5.52 -12.57
C SER A 366 -8.87 4.60 -11.49
N LYS A 367 -9.57 3.53 -11.87
CA LYS A 367 -10.17 2.57 -10.93
C LYS A 367 -9.15 2.00 -9.93
N TYR A 368 -7.90 1.81 -10.37
CA TYR A 368 -6.82 1.37 -9.48
C TYR A 368 -6.39 2.45 -8.49
N ILE A 369 -6.40 3.71 -8.93
CA ILE A 369 -6.13 4.84 -8.05
C ILE A 369 -7.30 5.09 -7.09
N ASP A 370 -8.54 4.79 -7.48
CA ASP A 370 -9.70 4.89 -6.57
C ASP A 370 -9.58 3.90 -5.40
N ILE A 371 -9.11 2.68 -5.65
CA ILE A 371 -8.82 1.68 -4.60
C ILE A 371 -7.62 2.11 -3.76
N LEU A 372 -6.54 2.58 -4.41
CA LEU A 372 -5.36 3.09 -3.71
C LEU A 372 -5.73 4.23 -2.76
N GLU A 373 -6.49 5.22 -3.24
CA GLU A 373 -6.95 6.37 -2.45
C GLU A 373 -7.84 5.92 -1.28
N LYS A 374 -8.81 5.03 -1.53
CA LYS A 374 -9.69 4.49 -0.49
C LYS A 374 -8.89 3.80 0.62
N SER A 375 -7.93 2.94 0.27
CA SER A 375 -7.05 2.28 1.25
C SER A 375 -6.16 3.29 1.97
N LEU A 376 -5.52 4.19 1.24
CA LEU A 376 -4.55 5.16 1.76
C LEU A 376 -5.18 6.14 2.75
N TYR A 377 -6.34 6.71 2.43
CA TYR A 377 -7.00 7.75 3.24
C TYR A 377 -7.84 7.20 4.40
N ASN A 378 -8.07 5.90 4.46
CA ASN A 378 -8.88 5.29 5.52
C ASN A 378 -8.15 4.14 6.22
N GLY A 379 -8.20 2.92 5.68
CA GLY A 379 -7.70 1.72 6.35
C GLY A 379 -6.20 1.71 6.62
N LEU A 380 -5.39 2.40 5.81
CA LEU A 380 -3.95 2.44 5.99
C LEU A 380 -3.52 3.45 7.06
N ILE A 381 -3.92 4.74 6.91
CA ILE A 381 -3.49 5.77 7.88
C ILE A 381 -4.20 5.66 9.23
N SER A 382 -5.27 4.87 9.33
CA SER A 382 -5.81 4.42 10.62
C SER A 382 -4.78 3.63 11.42
N GLY A 383 -3.87 2.92 10.74
CA GLY A 383 -2.80 2.14 11.33
C GLY A 383 -1.76 2.92 12.13
N VAL A 384 -1.74 4.25 12.05
CA VAL A 384 -0.80 5.10 12.79
C VAL A 384 -1.53 6.22 13.53
N GLY A 385 -1.16 6.43 14.78
CA GLY A 385 -1.67 7.53 15.58
C GLY A 385 -1.16 8.89 15.09
N MET A 386 -1.92 9.94 15.39
CA MET A 386 -1.52 11.32 15.09
C MET A 386 -0.25 11.73 15.86
N ASP A 387 0.08 11.01 16.92
CA ASP A 387 1.32 11.15 17.67
C ASP A 387 2.56 10.56 16.98
N GLY A 388 2.35 9.77 15.91
CA GLY A 388 3.39 9.12 15.13
C GLY A 388 4.12 7.96 15.80
N LYS A 389 3.71 7.55 17.01
CA LYS A 389 4.40 6.51 17.81
C LYS A 389 3.47 5.48 18.43
N SER A 390 2.19 5.51 18.04
CA SER A 390 1.19 4.52 18.41
C SER A 390 0.54 3.95 17.16
N PHE A 391 0.24 2.64 17.15
CA PHE A 391 -0.11 1.90 15.94
C PHE A 391 -1.26 0.95 16.18
N PHE A 392 -2.07 0.71 15.15
CA PHE A 392 -2.90 -0.47 15.04
C PHE A 392 -2.22 -1.55 14.21
N TYR A 393 -2.33 -2.79 14.66
CA TYR A 393 -2.05 -3.96 13.85
C TYR A 393 -3.26 -4.23 12.95
N THR A 394 -4.43 -4.39 13.56
CA THR A 394 -5.72 -4.63 12.91
C THR A 394 -6.58 -3.37 12.89
N ASN A 395 -7.41 -3.23 11.85
CA ASN A 395 -8.27 -2.06 11.63
C ASN A 395 -9.73 -2.51 11.53
N VAL A 396 -10.36 -2.73 12.68
CA VAL A 396 -11.76 -3.16 12.79
C VAL A 396 -12.75 -2.07 12.39
N LEU A 397 -13.99 -2.46 12.03
CA LEU A 397 -15.05 -1.53 11.65
C LEU A 397 -16.14 -1.37 12.72
N GLU A 398 -16.08 -2.17 13.76
CA GLU A 398 -17.02 -2.10 14.89
C GLU A 398 -16.30 -2.49 16.18
N VAL A 399 -16.53 -1.73 17.26
CA VAL A 399 -16.11 -2.05 18.62
C VAL A 399 -17.31 -1.86 19.52
N LYS A 400 -17.82 -2.95 20.11
CA LYS A 400 -19.00 -2.94 21.00
C LYS A 400 -18.62 -2.89 22.49
N ASN A 401 -17.50 -3.51 22.85
CA ASN A 401 -17.00 -3.57 24.22
C ASN A 401 -15.49 -3.29 24.24
N SER A 402 -14.97 -2.83 25.37
CA SER A 402 -13.55 -2.44 25.50
C SER A 402 -12.56 -3.61 25.61
N SER A 403 -13.03 -4.86 25.57
CA SER A 403 -12.18 -6.06 25.69
C SER A 403 -12.04 -6.76 24.36
N HIS A 404 -10.87 -6.67 23.73
CA HIS A 404 -10.53 -7.38 22.51
C HIS A 404 -9.19 -8.09 22.62
N ASP A 405 -9.05 -9.15 21.82
CA ASP A 405 -7.90 -10.04 21.70
C ASP A 405 -6.59 -9.31 21.35
N GLN A 406 -5.44 -9.99 21.50
CA GLN A 406 -4.06 -9.45 21.46
C GLN A 406 -3.74 -8.53 20.27
N HIS A 407 -4.46 -8.64 19.15
CA HIS A 407 -4.28 -7.80 17.97
C HIS A 407 -5.50 -6.93 17.63
N GLN A 408 -6.60 -7.04 18.37
CA GLN A 408 -7.85 -6.30 18.16
C GLN A 408 -8.08 -5.32 19.32
N GLU A 409 -7.10 -4.48 19.58
CA GLU A 409 -7.20 -3.50 20.66
C GLU A 409 -8.11 -2.32 20.25
N SER A 410 -8.95 -1.89 21.20
CA SER A 410 -9.73 -0.65 21.06
C SER A 410 -8.86 0.62 21.20
N SER A 411 -7.54 0.47 21.22
CA SER A 411 -6.55 1.55 21.26
C SER A 411 -5.26 1.13 20.58
N ARG A 412 -4.52 2.11 20.07
CA ARG A 412 -3.21 1.87 19.45
C ARG A 412 -2.15 1.50 20.47
N SER A 413 -1.23 0.63 20.08
CA SER A 413 -0.06 0.21 20.88
C SER A 413 1.21 0.89 20.40
N GLY A 414 2.15 1.15 21.31
CA GLY A 414 3.43 1.76 20.98
C GLY A 414 4.38 0.83 20.21
N TRP A 415 4.19 -0.50 20.31
CA TRP A 415 4.99 -1.53 19.64
C TRP A 415 4.33 -2.88 19.78
N PHE A 416 4.74 -3.85 18.94
CA PHE A 416 4.25 -5.22 18.96
C PHE A 416 5.42 -6.22 19.03
N THR A 417 5.17 -7.45 19.45
CA THR A 417 6.16 -8.55 19.37
C THR A 417 6.56 -8.80 17.91
N CYS A 418 5.57 -8.90 17.00
CA CYS A 418 5.78 -8.83 15.57
C CYS A 418 5.53 -7.38 15.12
N SER A 419 6.58 -6.60 14.88
CA SER A 419 6.45 -5.14 14.62
C SER A 419 6.45 -4.80 13.13
N CYS A 420 5.89 -5.68 12.30
CA CYS A 420 5.81 -5.44 10.86
C CYS A 420 5.01 -4.17 10.51
N CYS A 421 3.89 -3.89 11.17
CA CYS A 421 3.03 -2.75 10.87
C CYS A 421 3.66 -1.39 11.16
N PRO A 422 4.26 -1.13 12.35
CA PRO A 422 4.97 0.12 12.61
C PRO A 422 6.06 0.42 11.59
N THR A 423 6.90 -0.57 11.28
CA THR A 423 8.03 -0.41 10.36
C THR A 423 7.58 -0.29 8.89
N ASN A 424 6.48 -0.96 8.50
CA ASN A 424 5.86 -0.76 7.19
C ASN A 424 5.26 0.66 7.03
N ILE A 425 4.61 1.20 8.05
CA ILE A 425 4.14 2.60 8.07
C ILE A 425 5.33 3.55 7.91
N THR A 426 6.40 3.31 8.66
CA THR A 426 7.62 4.12 8.63
C THR A 426 8.18 4.25 7.22
N ARG A 427 8.20 3.17 6.43
CA ARG A 427 8.72 3.20 5.06
C ARG A 427 7.75 3.76 4.02
N LEU A 428 6.42 3.62 4.22
CA LEU A 428 5.44 4.07 3.24
C LEU A 428 5.24 5.59 3.27
N ILE A 429 5.04 6.17 4.45
CA ILE A 429 4.58 7.56 4.60
C ILE A 429 5.46 8.57 3.82
N PRO A 430 6.79 8.51 3.85
CA PRO A 430 7.62 9.46 3.09
C PRO A 430 7.46 9.33 1.57
N SER A 431 7.02 8.17 1.08
CA SER A 431 6.88 7.89 -0.37
C SER A 431 5.53 8.32 -0.97
N VAL A 432 4.55 8.72 -0.14
CA VAL A 432 3.18 9.06 -0.57
C VAL A 432 3.14 10.09 -1.73
N PRO A 433 3.99 11.13 -1.78
CA PRO A 433 3.97 12.06 -2.90
C PRO A 433 4.28 11.40 -4.25
N GLY A 434 4.93 10.23 -4.27
CA GLY A 434 5.21 9.45 -5.48
C GLY A 434 3.99 8.85 -6.16
N TYR A 435 2.83 8.83 -5.50
CA TYR A 435 1.57 8.36 -6.09
C TYR A 435 0.76 9.49 -6.75
N MET A 436 1.17 10.76 -6.61
CA MET A 436 0.38 11.90 -7.04
C MET A 436 0.39 12.13 -8.55
N TYR A 437 1.50 11.83 -9.21
CA TYR A 437 1.67 12.09 -10.64
C TYR A 437 2.32 10.92 -11.35
N ALA A 438 1.98 10.76 -12.64
CA ALA A 438 2.64 9.80 -13.52
C ALA A 438 2.70 10.33 -14.96
N GLN A 439 3.52 9.71 -15.79
CA GLN A 439 3.77 10.12 -17.18
C GLN A 439 3.72 8.95 -18.15
N GLN A 440 3.21 9.22 -19.34
CA GLN A 440 3.28 8.31 -20.49
C GLN A 440 3.46 9.13 -21.76
N GLY A 441 4.68 9.17 -22.30
CA GLY A 441 4.95 10.00 -23.45
C GLY A 441 4.65 11.48 -23.17
N ASP A 442 3.71 12.05 -23.93
CA ASP A 442 3.22 13.42 -23.77
C ASP A 442 2.00 13.54 -22.83
N LYS A 443 1.64 12.49 -22.10
CA LYS A 443 0.56 12.52 -21.12
C LYS A 443 1.10 12.71 -19.71
N LEU A 444 0.52 13.64 -18.96
CA LEU A 444 0.77 13.85 -17.53
C LEU A 444 -0.50 13.50 -16.76
N TYR A 445 -0.44 12.47 -15.95
CA TYR A 445 -1.52 12.03 -15.07
C TYR A 445 -1.44 12.73 -13.72
N VAL A 446 -2.59 13.21 -13.23
CA VAL A 446 -2.78 13.71 -11.86
C VAL A 446 -3.69 12.72 -11.14
N ASN A 447 -3.12 11.93 -10.24
CA ASN A 447 -3.75 10.79 -9.59
C ASN A 447 -4.33 11.13 -8.22
N LEU A 448 -3.54 11.80 -7.35
CA LEU A 448 -3.95 12.21 -6.02
C LEU A 448 -3.90 13.72 -5.87
N PHE A 449 -4.70 14.24 -4.94
CA PHE A 449 -4.84 15.66 -4.73
C PHE A 449 -4.26 16.07 -3.37
N ALA A 450 -3.29 16.97 -3.41
CA ALA A 450 -2.74 17.66 -2.25
C ALA A 450 -2.03 18.93 -2.76
N SER A 451 -2.12 20.02 -2.02
CA SER A 451 -1.38 21.24 -2.37
C SER A 451 0.10 20.92 -2.47
N SER A 452 0.69 21.23 -3.63
CA SER A 452 2.06 20.81 -3.95
C SER A 452 2.64 21.59 -5.12
N LYS A 453 3.98 21.55 -5.22
CA LYS A 453 4.75 21.98 -6.41
C LYS A 453 5.52 20.80 -6.94
N SER A 454 5.32 20.47 -8.20
CA SER A 454 6.03 19.37 -8.86
C SER A 454 6.74 19.87 -10.11
N LYS A 455 7.95 19.34 -10.37
CA LYS A 455 8.71 19.58 -11.61
C LYS A 455 8.77 18.28 -12.39
N VAL A 456 8.11 18.25 -13.53
CA VAL A 456 8.09 17.11 -14.44
C VAL A 456 8.75 17.45 -15.76
N THR A 457 9.29 16.47 -16.46
CA THR A 457 9.89 16.67 -17.79
C THR A 457 9.01 16.00 -18.83
N ILE A 458 8.44 16.80 -19.75
CA ILE A 458 7.61 16.32 -20.86
C ILE A 458 8.30 16.72 -22.16
N ASN A 459 8.54 15.77 -23.07
CA ASN A 459 9.23 16.03 -24.34
C ASN A 459 10.53 16.80 -24.15
N LYS A 460 11.34 16.41 -23.15
CA LYS A 460 12.63 17.04 -22.76
C LYS A 460 12.51 18.49 -22.28
N LYS A 461 11.30 18.99 -22.01
CA LYS A 461 11.07 20.33 -21.45
C LYS A 461 10.52 20.25 -20.04
N ASN A 462 10.99 21.13 -19.17
CA ASN A 462 10.51 21.20 -17.80
C ASN A 462 9.13 21.88 -17.76
N VAL A 463 8.24 21.26 -17.01
CA VAL A 463 6.90 21.76 -16.67
C VAL A 463 6.78 21.78 -15.15
N GLU A 464 6.54 22.96 -14.58
CA GLU A 464 6.14 23.05 -13.17
C GLU A 464 4.63 22.95 -13.09
N VAL A 465 4.14 22.06 -12.24
CA VAL A 465 2.72 21.89 -11.91
C VAL A 465 2.53 22.26 -10.45
N ILE A 466 1.62 23.22 -10.20
CA ILE A 466 1.26 23.64 -8.85
C ILE A 466 -0.19 23.24 -8.60
N GLN A 467 -0.42 22.38 -7.61
CA GLN A 467 -1.76 22.13 -7.07
C GLN A 467 -2.01 23.05 -5.89
N SER A 468 -3.21 23.62 -5.83
CA SER A 468 -3.72 24.37 -4.67
C SER A 468 -5.11 23.87 -4.35
N ASN A 469 -5.30 23.26 -3.18
CA ASN A 469 -6.57 22.67 -2.74
C ASN A 469 -6.57 22.47 -1.21
N ASN A 470 -7.71 22.13 -0.67
CA ASN A 470 -7.90 21.77 0.74
C ASN A 470 -8.41 20.33 0.87
N TYR A 471 -7.99 19.45 -0.05
CA TYR A 471 -8.34 18.05 -0.07
C TYR A 471 -7.76 17.32 1.18
N PRO A 472 -8.50 16.41 1.82
CA PRO A 472 -9.78 15.82 1.43
C PRO A 472 -11.03 16.52 1.99
N TRP A 473 -10.92 17.79 2.43
CA TRP A 473 -12.00 18.50 3.13
C TRP A 473 -13.00 19.16 2.18
N ASP A 474 -12.56 19.54 1.00
CA ASP A 474 -13.43 20.02 -0.10
C ASP A 474 -12.91 19.54 -1.46
N GLY A 475 -13.74 19.72 -2.49
CA GLY A 475 -13.47 19.26 -3.84
C GLY A 475 -12.99 20.35 -4.79
N ASP A 476 -12.63 21.52 -4.29
CA ASP A 476 -12.13 22.62 -5.11
C ASP A 476 -10.62 22.47 -5.36
N LEU A 477 -10.27 22.11 -6.59
CA LEU A 477 -8.90 21.84 -7.00
C LEU A 477 -8.47 22.88 -8.03
N LYS A 478 -7.24 23.40 -7.91
CA LYS A 478 -6.66 24.34 -8.85
C LYS A 478 -5.27 23.86 -9.27
N PHE A 479 -5.03 23.81 -10.58
CA PHE A 479 -3.77 23.39 -11.18
C PHE A 479 -3.21 24.54 -12.01
N SER A 480 -2.05 25.10 -11.60
CA SER A 480 -1.31 26.06 -12.42
C SER A 480 -0.25 25.32 -13.20
N ILE A 481 -0.27 25.48 -14.52
CA ILE A 481 0.59 24.78 -15.45
C ILE A 481 1.64 25.77 -16.00
N ASN A 482 2.91 25.53 -15.71
CA ASN A 482 4.02 26.44 -16.02
C ASN A 482 5.11 25.74 -16.84
N PRO A 483 4.91 25.49 -18.15
CA PRO A 483 5.98 25.00 -19.00
C PRO A 483 7.05 26.06 -19.19
N ALA A 484 8.32 25.65 -19.31
CA ALA A 484 9.44 26.56 -19.56
C ALA A 484 9.29 27.34 -20.89
N SER A 485 8.61 26.76 -21.87
CA SER A 485 8.15 27.40 -23.12
C SER A 485 6.84 26.73 -23.53
N SER A 486 6.04 27.37 -24.40
CA SER A 486 4.79 26.76 -24.90
C SER A 486 5.03 25.32 -25.36
N LEU A 487 4.20 24.38 -24.87
CA LEU A 487 4.41 22.95 -25.02
C LEU A 487 3.09 22.21 -25.23
N PRO A 488 2.93 21.45 -26.32
CA PRO A 488 1.77 20.58 -26.49
C PRO A 488 1.91 19.32 -25.63
N PHE A 489 0.89 19.02 -24.83
CA PHE A 489 0.75 17.75 -24.09
C PHE A 489 -0.68 17.58 -23.58
N SER A 490 -1.00 16.36 -23.13
CA SER A 490 -2.28 16.02 -22.55
C SER A 490 -2.18 16.00 -21.01
N LEU A 491 -2.94 16.85 -20.34
CA LEU A 491 -3.14 16.79 -18.90
C LEU A 491 -4.33 15.88 -18.59
N MET A 492 -4.08 14.80 -17.85
CA MET A 492 -5.01 13.75 -17.47
C MET A 492 -5.36 13.93 -16.00
N ILE A 493 -6.49 14.58 -15.70
CA ILE A 493 -6.93 14.82 -14.31
C ILE A 493 -7.92 13.74 -13.90
N ARG A 494 -7.60 12.97 -12.87
CA ARG A 494 -8.52 11.94 -12.36
C ARG A 494 -9.84 12.57 -11.90
N ILE A 495 -10.94 12.02 -12.33
CA ILE A 495 -12.25 12.23 -11.73
C ILE A 495 -12.54 11.00 -10.88
N PRO A 496 -12.44 11.08 -9.54
CA PRO A 496 -12.63 9.93 -8.67
C PRO A 496 -13.98 9.24 -8.86
N GLY A 497 -14.03 7.93 -8.67
CA GLY A 497 -15.26 7.15 -8.77
C GLY A 497 -16.38 7.72 -7.87
N TRP A 498 -16.07 8.12 -6.64
CA TRP A 498 -17.04 8.73 -5.73
C TRP A 498 -17.64 10.05 -6.27
N ALA A 499 -16.89 10.81 -7.07
CA ALA A 499 -17.41 12.03 -7.74
C ALA A 499 -18.18 11.69 -9.04
N GLN A 500 -18.17 10.42 -9.47
CA GLN A 500 -18.93 9.86 -10.58
C GLN A 500 -20.06 8.94 -10.10
N GLN A 501 -20.46 9.07 -8.84
CA GLN A 501 -21.52 8.29 -8.19
C GLN A 501 -21.24 6.79 -8.07
N GLN A 502 -19.96 6.42 -7.98
CA GLN A 502 -19.49 5.06 -7.81
C GLN A 502 -18.71 4.93 -6.50
N ALA A 503 -19.24 4.22 -5.51
CA ALA A 503 -18.61 4.03 -4.21
C ALA A 503 -17.31 3.22 -4.29
N ILE A 504 -17.28 2.23 -5.23
CA ILE A 504 -16.15 1.37 -5.57
C ILE A 504 -16.33 0.90 -7.03
N PRO A 505 -15.26 0.54 -7.77
CA PRO A 505 -15.36 0.10 -9.16
C PRO A 505 -15.90 -1.36 -9.28
N SER A 506 -16.99 -1.66 -8.60
CA SER A 506 -17.72 -2.93 -8.63
C SER A 506 -19.14 -2.73 -8.04
N ASP A 507 -19.89 -3.81 -7.86
CA ASP A 507 -21.20 -3.84 -7.21
C ASP A 507 -21.13 -4.19 -5.71
N LEU A 508 -19.92 -4.35 -5.14
CA LEU A 508 -19.76 -4.71 -3.72
C LEU A 508 -20.33 -3.64 -2.80
N TYR A 509 -20.12 -2.36 -3.17
CA TYR A 509 -20.68 -1.21 -2.46
C TYR A 509 -21.28 -0.22 -3.46
N THR A 510 -22.48 0.29 -3.15
CA THR A 510 -23.18 1.27 -3.98
C THR A 510 -23.70 2.42 -3.13
N PHE A 511 -23.93 3.59 -3.71
CA PHE A 511 -24.61 4.67 -3.05
C PHE A 511 -26.14 4.45 -3.11
N SER A 512 -26.83 4.49 -1.97
CA SER A 512 -28.28 4.27 -1.89
C SER A 512 -29.09 5.42 -2.54
N ASN A 513 -28.56 6.64 -2.45
CA ASN A 513 -29.18 7.85 -3.02
C ASN A 513 -28.09 8.64 -3.78
N PRO A 514 -27.74 8.22 -5.02
CA PRO A 514 -26.71 8.90 -5.79
C PRO A 514 -27.09 10.37 -6.05
N SER A 515 -26.13 11.27 -5.85
CA SER A 515 -26.31 12.70 -6.13
C SER A 515 -26.40 12.95 -7.64
N SER A 516 -27.13 13.97 -8.05
CA SER A 516 -27.13 14.45 -9.44
C SER A 516 -25.94 15.38 -9.75
N SER A 517 -25.19 15.79 -8.75
CA SER A 517 -24.04 16.68 -8.90
C SER A 517 -22.94 16.05 -9.74
N LYS A 518 -22.34 16.81 -10.64
CA LYS A 518 -21.26 16.35 -11.55
C LYS A 518 -20.01 17.18 -11.36
N ALA A 519 -18.86 16.57 -11.59
CA ALA A 519 -17.60 17.28 -11.66
C ALA A 519 -17.64 18.33 -12.78
N SER A 520 -17.06 19.51 -12.54
CA SER A 520 -16.95 20.57 -13.52
C SER A 520 -15.52 21.08 -13.63
N LEU A 521 -15.12 21.48 -14.84
CA LEU A 521 -13.79 21.99 -15.14
C LEU A 521 -13.87 23.36 -15.80
N THR A 522 -12.92 24.23 -15.42
CA THR A 522 -12.69 25.49 -16.13
C THR A 522 -11.21 25.62 -16.51
N LEU A 523 -10.95 26.32 -17.61
CA LEU A 523 -9.63 26.68 -18.07
C LEU A 523 -9.54 28.20 -18.14
N ASN A 524 -8.62 28.78 -17.37
CA ASN A 524 -8.45 30.24 -17.25
C ASN A 524 -9.79 30.97 -16.95
N GLY A 525 -10.61 30.36 -16.05
CA GLY A 525 -11.90 30.89 -15.61
C GLY A 525 -13.08 30.64 -16.58
N LYS A 526 -12.87 30.00 -17.72
CA LYS A 526 -13.93 29.68 -18.68
C LYS A 526 -14.25 28.18 -18.64
N PRO A 527 -15.52 27.77 -18.68
CA PRO A 527 -15.88 26.35 -18.80
C PRO A 527 -15.15 25.71 -19.98
N VAL A 528 -14.67 24.50 -19.80
CA VAL A 528 -13.99 23.71 -20.83
C VAL A 528 -14.66 22.36 -20.99
N GLU A 529 -14.91 21.97 -22.24
CA GLU A 529 -15.34 20.61 -22.56
C GLU A 529 -14.18 19.65 -22.43
N TYR A 530 -14.44 18.47 -21.89
CA TYR A 530 -13.48 17.41 -21.73
C TYR A 530 -14.11 16.04 -22.00
N LYS A 531 -13.29 15.10 -22.43
CA LYS A 531 -13.67 13.68 -22.50
C LYS A 531 -13.15 12.96 -21.26
N ILE A 532 -13.89 11.98 -20.81
CA ILE A 532 -13.41 11.06 -19.78
C ILE A 532 -12.87 9.82 -20.49
N GLU A 533 -11.59 9.54 -20.30
CA GLU A 533 -10.91 8.33 -20.77
C GLU A 533 -10.34 7.58 -19.55
N LYS A 534 -10.78 6.34 -19.33
CA LYS A 534 -10.35 5.51 -18.19
C LYS A 534 -10.41 6.28 -16.85
N GLY A 535 -11.48 7.07 -16.65
CA GLY A 535 -11.72 7.87 -15.44
C GLY A 535 -10.92 9.17 -15.32
N TYR A 536 -10.21 9.59 -16.38
CA TYR A 536 -9.49 10.87 -16.43
C TYR A 536 -10.19 11.87 -17.36
N ALA A 537 -10.37 13.10 -16.88
CA ALA A 537 -10.68 14.24 -17.72
C ALA A 537 -9.43 14.60 -18.56
N VAL A 538 -9.55 14.54 -19.88
CA VAL A 538 -8.44 14.73 -20.82
C VAL A 538 -8.46 16.14 -21.39
N LEU A 539 -7.39 16.90 -21.16
CA LEU A 539 -7.20 18.25 -21.69
C LEU A 539 -5.95 18.26 -22.58
N THR A 540 -6.11 18.05 -23.89
CA THR A 540 -5.01 18.08 -24.88
C THR A 540 -4.92 19.46 -25.53
N ARG A 541 -3.79 20.15 -25.33
CA ARG A 541 -3.58 21.47 -25.89
C ARG A 541 -2.10 21.90 -25.84
N THR A 542 -1.77 23.03 -26.47
CA THR A 542 -0.51 23.71 -26.25
C THR A 542 -0.63 24.58 -24.99
N TRP A 543 0.04 24.16 -23.93
CA TRP A 543 0.05 24.84 -22.64
C TRP A 543 1.02 26.02 -22.64
N LYS A 544 0.64 27.09 -21.99
CA LYS A 544 1.44 28.30 -21.77
C LYS A 544 1.67 28.50 -20.28
N LYS A 545 2.77 29.18 -19.94
CA LYS A 545 3.05 29.55 -18.56
C LYS A 545 1.89 30.36 -17.97
N GLY A 546 1.40 29.95 -16.81
CA GLY A 546 0.27 30.58 -16.12
C GLY A 546 -1.11 30.09 -16.54
N ASP A 547 -1.23 29.09 -17.42
CA ASP A 547 -2.51 28.44 -17.66
C ASP A 547 -3.01 27.78 -16.36
N VAL A 548 -4.30 27.96 -16.04
CA VAL A 548 -4.94 27.48 -14.81
C VAL A 548 -6.12 26.59 -15.16
N VAL A 549 -6.10 25.38 -14.68
CA VAL A 549 -7.26 24.47 -14.67
C VAL A 549 -7.85 24.47 -13.26
N SER A 550 -9.14 24.76 -13.13
CA SER A 550 -9.88 24.57 -11.89
C SER A 550 -10.87 23.43 -12.05
N VAL A 551 -10.97 22.57 -11.05
CA VAL A 551 -11.88 21.42 -11.00
C VAL A 551 -12.70 21.54 -9.73
N ASN A 552 -14.01 21.38 -9.84
CA ASN A 552 -14.89 21.18 -8.69
C ASN A 552 -15.39 19.74 -8.70
N LEU A 553 -15.05 18.98 -7.65
CA LEU A 553 -15.52 17.64 -7.38
C LEU A 553 -16.65 17.71 -6.33
N PRO A 554 -17.87 17.27 -6.64
CA PRO A 554 -18.96 17.32 -5.66
C PRO A 554 -18.67 16.36 -4.50
N MET A 555 -18.58 16.88 -3.27
CA MET A 555 -18.35 16.12 -2.04
C MET A 555 -19.61 16.04 -1.19
N ASP A 556 -20.68 15.53 -1.78
CA ASP A 556 -21.91 15.26 -1.05
C ASP A 556 -21.71 14.14 -0.02
N VAL A 557 -22.45 14.20 1.09
CA VAL A 557 -22.49 13.10 2.04
C VAL A 557 -23.32 11.97 1.45
N GLN A 558 -22.71 10.82 1.23
CA GLN A 558 -23.30 9.66 0.59
C GLN A 558 -23.51 8.52 1.58
N ARG A 559 -24.64 7.81 1.44
CA ARG A 559 -24.91 6.55 2.14
C ARG A 559 -24.46 5.40 1.27
N VAL A 560 -23.61 4.56 1.82
CA VAL A 560 -23.06 3.35 1.16
C VAL A 560 -23.80 2.14 1.66
N VAL A 561 -24.33 1.33 0.76
CA VAL A 561 -24.91 0.03 1.06
C VAL A 561 -24.07 -1.09 0.46
N ALA A 562 -23.95 -2.20 1.18
CA ALA A 562 -23.21 -3.36 0.71
C ALA A 562 -24.08 -4.23 -0.19
N ASN A 563 -23.42 -5.04 -1.03
CA ASN A 563 -24.05 -6.11 -1.79
C ASN A 563 -24.81 -7.06 -0.86
N ALA A 564 -25.98 -7.56 -1.27
CA ALA A 564 -26.85 -8.43 -0.46
C ALA A 564 -26.18 -9.74 0.01
N ASN A 565 -25.07 -10.13 -0.61
CA ASN A 565 -24.28 -11.28 -0.19
C ASN A 565 -23.42 -10.99 1.05
N VAL A 566 -23.13 -9.73 1.39
CA VAL A 566 -22.42 -9.33 2.61
C VAL A 566 -23.41 -9.34 3.77
N LYS A 567 -23.44 -10.43 4.51
CA LYS A 567 -24.46 -10.65 5.56
C LYS A 567 -24.25 -9.77 6.79
N ASP A 568 -23.01 -9.46 7.11
CA ASP A 568 -22.66 -8.63 8.27
C ASP A 568 -23.15 -7.17 8.14
N ASP A 569 -23.38 -6.71 6.91
CA ASP A 569 -23.84 -5.35 6.62
C ASP A 569 -25.34 -5.28 6.22
N ALA A 570 -26.06 -6.38 6.33
CA ALA A 570 -27.46 -6.44 5.94
C ALA A 570 -28.33 -5.48 6.79
N GLY A 571 -29.05 -4.56 6.13
CA GLY A 571 -29.88 -3.54 6.78
C GLY A 571 -29.09 -2.42 7.48
N ARG A 572 -27.80 -2.30 7.14
CA ARG A 572 -26.91 -1.24 7.63
C ARG A 572 -26.47 -0.31 6.50
N VAL A 573 -25.97 0.84 6.86
CA VAL A 573 -25.40 1.84 5.95
C VAL A 573 -24.10 2.39 6.51
N ALA A 574 -23.09 2.51 5.68
CA ALA A 574 -21.89 3.27 5.98
C ALA A 574 -22.00 4.68 5.37
N ILE A 575 -21.21 5.62 5.88
CA ILE A 575 -21.24 7.00 5.42
C ILE A 575 -19.89 7.34 4.80
N GLN A 576 -19.95 7.92 3.60
CA GLN A 576 -18.78 8.39 2.85
C GLN A 576 -18.97 9.84 2.43
N ARG A 577 -17.89 10.64 2.49
CA ARG A 577 -17.84 11.97 1.91
C ARG A 577 -16.50 12.17 1.20
N GLY A 578 -16.53 12.38 -0.11
CA GLY A 578 -15.30 12.38 -0.91
C GLY A 578 -14.54 11.04 -0.75
N PRO A 579 -13.22 11.06 -0.50
CA PRO A 579 -12.42 9.84 -0.30
C PRO A 579 -12.62 9.21 1.10
N LEU A 580 -13.21 9.93 2.06
CA LEU A 580 -13.25 9.56 3.47
C LEU A 580 -14.50 8.75 3.82
N VAL A 581 -14.31 7.63 4.51
CA VAL A 581 -15.33 6.88 5.23
C VAL A 581 -15.41 7.42 6.65
N TYR A 582 -16.60 7.44 7.23
CA TYR A 582 -16.88 8.01 8.55
C TYR A 582 -17.32 6.92 9.53
N CYS A 583 -17.02 7.14 10.80
CA CYS A 583 -17.49 6.30 11.90
C CYS A 583 -18.03 7.16 13.06
N ALA A 584 -18.95 6.62 13.84
CA ALA A 584 -19.29 7.18 15.14
C ALA A 584 -18.33 6.64 16.20
N GLU A 585 -17.94 7.48 17.15
CA GLU A 585 -17.12 7.11 18.29
C GLU A 585 -17.81 7.55 19.59
N TRP A 586 -17.65 6.76 20.64
CA TRP A 586 -18.33 6.92 21.92
C TRP A 586 -18.25 8.34 22.56
N PRO A 587 -17.14 9.09 22.48
CA PRO A 587 -17.06 10.39 23.17
C PRO A 587 -18.04 11.43 22.62
N ASP A 588 -18.42 11.33 21.36
CA ASP A 588 -19.29 12.28 20.69
C ASP A 588 -20.76 11.82 20.66
N ASN A 589 -21.05 10.60 21.11
CA ASN A 589 -22.32 9.94 20.90
C ASN A 589 -22.91 9.37 22.21
N SER A 590 -22.93 10.17 23.27
CA SER A 590 -23.50 9.82 24.59
C SER A 590 -22.88 8.57 25.23
N GLY A 591 -21.60 8.30 24.95
CA GLY A 591 -20.86 7.17 25.51
C GLY A 591 -21.08 5.82 24.80
N ARG A 592 -21.97 5.75 23.81
CA ARG A 592 -22.30 4.49 23.08
C ARG A 592 -22.47 4.73 21.58
N THR A 593 -22.18 3.69 20.79
CA THR A 593 -22.41 3.71 19.34
C THR A 593 -23.18 2.48 18.82
N ALA A 594 -23.11 1.36 19.52
CA ALA A 594 -23.75 0.11 19.10
C ALA A 594 -25.29 0.20 19.02
N ASN A 595 -25.90 1.15 19.72
CA ASN A 595 -27.34 1.39 19.73
C ASN A 595 -27.83 2.47 18.76
N ILE A 596 -26.94 3.09 17.99
CA ILE A 596 -27.30 4.16 17.06
C ILE A 596 -28.00 3.59 15.83
N ILE A 597 -29.13 4.19 15.47
CA ILE A 597 -29.83 3.93 14.21
C ILE A 597 -29.74 5.19 13.34
N LEU A 598 -29.44 5.02 12.06
CA LEU A 598 -29.46 6.08 11.07
C LEU A 598 -30.57 5.84 10.03
N PRO A 599 -31.82 6.16 10.32
CA PRO A 599 -32.95 5.94 9.41
C PRO A 599 -32.75 6.59 8.05
N GLN A 600 -33.39 6.05 7.02
CA GLN A 600 -33.45 6.67 5.70
C GLN A 600 -34.04 8.08 5.80
N GLY A 601 -33.51 9.00 4.98
CA GLY A 601 -33.97 10.39 4.95
C GLY A 601 -33.30 11.33 5.97
N ILE A 602 -32.55 10.81 6.95
CA ILE A 602 -31.76 11.66 7.83
C ILE A 602 -30.59 12.25 7.05
N ALA A 603 -30.56 13.58 6.94
CA ALA A 603 -29.48 14.33 6.32
C ALA A 603 -28.35 14.57 7.34
N LEU A 604 -27.12 14.20 6.96
CA LEU A 604 -25.92 14.54 7.72
C LEU A 604 -25.27 15.78 7.08
N LYS A 605 -24.84 16.73 7.92
CA LYS A 605 -24.22 17.98 7.50
C LYS A 605 -22.74 17.99 7.83
N PRO A 606 -21.87 18.36 6.87
CA PRO A 606 -20.44 18.49 7.15
C PRO A 606 -20.17 19.77 7.95
N GLU A 607 -19.34 19.66 8.97
CA GLU A 607 -18.92 20.78 9.82
C GLU A 607 -17.42 20.68 10.12
N LEU A 608 -16.65 21.74 9.85
CA LEU A 608 -15.23 21.78 10.19
C LEU A 608 -15.04 22.04 11.69
N LYS A 609 -14.43 21.11 12.39
CA LYS A 609 -14.00 21.22 13.79
C LYS A 609 -12.49 21.42 13.85
N LYS A 610 -12.06 22.70 13.95
CA LYS A 610 -10.62 23.05 13.91
C LYS A 610 -9.83 22.50 15.07
N ASP A 611 -10.44 22.41 16.25
CA ASP A 611 -9.79 22.00 17.49
C ASP A 611 -9.96 20.51 17.81
N LEU A 612 -10.68 19.76 16.98
CA LEU A 612 -10.88 18.32 17.11
C LEU A 612 -9.92 17.57 16.21
N LEU A 613 -9.13 16.63 16.81
CA LEU A 613 -8.31 15.66 16.06
C LEU A 613 -7.41 16.31 14.98
N ASN A 614 -6.75 17.41 15.34
CA ASN A 614 -5.90 18.24 14.46
C ASN A 614 -6.65 18.92 13.30
N GLY A 615 -7.96 19.12 13.44
CA GLY A 615 -8.80 19.76 12.44
C GLY A 615 -9.40 18.75 11.45
N VAL A 616 -10.67 18.38 11.69
CA VAL A 616 -11.40 17.42 10.84
C VAL A 616 -12.77 17.99 10.44
N VAL A 617 -13.27 17.57 9.31
CA VAL A 617 -14.70 17.75 8.99
C VAL A 617 -15.45 16.58 9.58
N VAL A 618 -16.35 16.87 10.53
CA VAL A 618 -17.28 15.89 11.10
C VAL A 618 -18.62 15.94 10.35
N LEU A 619 -19.41 14.89 10.48
CA LEU A 619 -20.78 14.85 9.96
C LEU A 619 -21.74 14.81 11.14
N THR A 620 -22.67 15.76 11.17
CA THR A 620 -23.65 15.92 12.26
C THR A 620 -25.07 15.76 11.75
N GLY A 621 -25.96 15.23 12.57
CA GLY A 621 -27.38 15.10 12.24
C GLY A 621 -28.21 14.56 13.39
N ASP A 622 -29.52 14.44 13.16
CA ASP A 622 -30.47 13.89 14.11
C ASP A 622 -30.69 12.40 13.81
N ALA A 623 -29.98 11.51 14.49
CA ALA A 623 -30.18 10.06 14.44
C ALA A 623 -31.19 9.62 15.53
N ALA A 624 -31.33 8.32 15.70
CA ALA A 624 -32.05 7.72 16.80
C ALA A 624 -31.15 6.73 17.54
N ALA A 625 -31.44 6.51 18.82
CA ALA A 625 -30.79 5.44 19.59
C ALA A 625 -31.86 4.47 20.09
N VAL A 626 -31.53 3.18 20.07
CA VAL A 626 -32.33 2.13 20.69
C VAL A 626 -32.09 2.17 22.19
N THR A 627 -33.15 2.15 22.95
CA THR A 627 -33.12 2.00 24.40
C THR A 627 -33.96 0.77 24.80
N VAL A 628 -33.50 0.07 25.81
CA VAL A 628 -34.21 -1.07 26.40
C VAL A 628 -34.54 -0.69 27.84
N ASP A 629 -35.76 -0.96 28.29
CA ASP A 629 -36.18 -0.69 29.67
C ASP A 629 -35.34 -1.48 30.69
N ALA A 630 -35.43 -1.11 31.97
CA ALA A 630 -34.66 -1.74 33.04
C ALA A 630 -34.97 -3.23 33.21
N LEU A 631 -36.10 -3.70 32.70
CA LEU A 631 -36.53 -5.11 32.76
C LEU A 631 -36.09 -5.89 31.52
N GLY A 632 -35.55 -5.24 30.49
CA GLY A 632 -35.17 -5.88 29.23
C GLY A 632 -36.36 -6.29 28.34
N THR A 633 -37.55 -5.76 28.62
CA THR A 633 -38.81 -6.20 28.00
C THR A 633 -39.32 -5.26 26.91
N THR A 634 -39.04 -3.97 27.03
CA THR A 634 -39.56 -2.95 26.11
C THR A 634 -38.41 -2.28 25.34
N ILE A 635 -38.48 -2.39 24.00
CA ILE A 635 -37.55 -1.70 23.09
C ILE A 635 -38.23 -0.42 22.63
N SER A 636 -37.55 0.70 22.82
CA SER A 636 -37.99 2.00 22.33
C SER A 636 -36.88 2.73 21.59
N THR A 637 -37.22 3.78 20.88
CA THR A 637 -36.25 4.65 20.22
C THR A 637 -36.36 6.07 20.75
N VAL A 638 -35.23 6.69 21.00
CA VAL A 638 -35.13 8.09 21.38
C VAL A 638 -34.36 8.88 20.31
N LYS A 639 -34.70 10.15 20.13
CA LYS A 639 -33.93 11.03 19.26
C LYS A 639 -32.54 11.24 19.88
N GLN A 640 -31.50 11.00 19.11
CA GLN A 640 -30.12 11.21 19.52
C GLN A 640 -29.34 11.92 18.41
N PRO A 641 -28.69 13.06 18.70
CA PRO A 641 -27.75 13.64 17.78
C PRO A 641 -26.61 12.67 17.48
N ILE A 642 -26.19 12.59 16.23
CA ILE A 642 -24.99 11.83 15.82
C ILE A 642 -23.88 12.80 15.42
N VAL A 643 -22.66 12.46 15.84
CA VAL A 643 -21.42 13.04 15.32
C VAL A 643 -20.57 11.91 14.78
N ALA A 644 -20.34 11.91 13.46
CA ALA A 644 -19.42 10.97 12.83
C ALA A 644 -18.12 11.68 12.44
N ILE A 645 -16.99 11.05 12.73
CA ILE A 645 -15.63 11.51 12.42
C ILE A 645 -15.04 10.68 11.28
N PRO A 646 -14.00 11.17 10.57
CA PRO A 646 -13.29 10.35 9.60
C PRO A 646 -12.72 9.08 10.26
N TYR A 647 -12.93 7.93 9.63
CA TYR A 647 -12.52 6.62 10.17
C TYR A 647 -11.05 6.57 10.59
N TYR A 648 -10.13 7.15 9.83
CA TYR A 648 -8.71 7.13 10.19
C TYR A 648 -8.41 7.81 11.54
N ALA A 649 -9.32 8.63 12.04
CA ALA A 649 -9.13 9.48 13.23
C ALA A 649 -9.69 8.86 14.52
N TRP A 650 -10.29 7.67 14.49
CA TRP A 650 -10.82 7.03 15.69
C TRP A 650 -9.74 6.57 16.68
N ALA A 651 -10.14 6.29 17.92
CA ALA A 651 -9.29 5.80 19.02
C ALA A 651 -8.12 6.73 19.43
N HIS A 652 -8.28 8.04 19.26
CA HIS A 652 -7.32 9.02 19.79
C HIS A 652 -7.77 9.64 21.11
N ARG A 653 -8.97 9.31 21.60
CA ARG A 653 -9.59 9.92 22.79
C ARG A 653 -9.97 8.90 23.85
N GLY A 654 -9.26 7.78 23.90
CA GLY A 654 -9.47 6.70 24.87
C GLY A 654 -10.18 5.48 24.27
N LYS A 655 -10.37 4.45 25.11
CA LYS A 655 -11.03 3.19 24.76
C LYS A 655 -12.55 3.33 24.83
N GLY A 656 -13.27 2.76 23.90
CA GLY A 656 -14.72 2.74 23.89
C GLY A 656 -15.30 2.26 22.56
N GLU A 657 -16.61 2.37 22.44
CA GLU A 657 -17.34 1.89 21.26
C GLU A 657 -17.04 2.73 20.01
N MET A 658 -17.03 2.07 18.86
CA MET A 658 -16.92 2.68 17.54
C MET A 658 -17.73 1.87 16.53
N THR A 659 -18.39 2.52 15.55
CA THR A 659 -19.03 1.84 14.44
C THR A 659 -18.92 2.61 13.13
N VAL A 660 -18.69 1.87 12.05
CA VAL A 660 -18.70 2.36 10.66
C VAL A 660 -20.07 2.10 10.01
N TRP A 661 -20.69 0.95 10.34
CA TRP A 661 -21.94 0.52 9.75
C TRP A 661 -23.12 0.76 10.69
N PHE A 662 -24.00 1.64 10.31
CA PHE A 662 -25.16 2.07 11.10
C PHE A 662 -26.40 1.26 10.69
N PRO A 663 -27.11 0.58 11.61
CA PRO A 663 -28.43 0.04 11.35
C PRO A 663 -29.39 1.13 10.84
N GLU A 664 -30.21 0.83 9.83
CA GLU A 664 -31.25 1.75 9.36
C GLU A 664 -32.57 1.57 10.12
N LYS A 665 -32.77 0.42 10.79
CA LYS A 665 -34.00 0.07 11.52
C LYS A 665 -33.66 -0.59 12.85
N VAL A 666 -34.58 -0.53 13.80
CA VAL A 666 -34.47 -1.22 15.12
C VAL A 666 -34.19 -2.72 14.97
N THR A 667 -34.83 -3.37 14.01
CA THR A 667 -34.67 -4.81 13.74
C THR A 667 -33.27 -5.22 13.29
N SER A 668 -32.46 -4.26 12.89
CA SER A 668 -31.06 -4.49 12.47
C SER A 668 -30.04 -4.16 13.58
N VAL A 669 -30.51 -3.80 14.78
CA VAL A 669 -29.65 -3.56 15.95
C VAL A 669 -29.44 -4.88 16.70
N ASP A 670 -28.18 -5.18 17.00
CA ASP A 670 -27.83 -6.31 17.87
C ASP A 670 -28.10 -5.92 19.34
N LEU A 671 -29.22 -6.33 19.87
CA LEU A 671 -29.64 -6.01 21.25
C LEU A 671 -28.93 -6.85 22.32
N ASN A 672 -28.20 -7.89 21.93
CA ASN A 672 -27.46 -8.75 22.87
C ASN A 672 -26.09 -8.19 23.23
N SER A 673 -25.66 -7.10 22.60
CA SER A 673 -24.45 -6.37 22.96
C SER A 673 -24.68 -5.53 24.22
N LYS A 674 -24.69 -6.17 25.40
CA LYS A 674 -24.75 -5.49 26.71
C LYS A 674 -23.37 -5.02 27.13
#